data_1416052f01add220150609c6fb308ac1
#
_entry.id   1416052f01add220150609c6fb308ac1
#
_cell.length_a   1.000
_cell.length_b   1.000
_cell.length_c   1.000
_cell.angle_alpha   90.00
_cell.angle_beta   90.00
_cell.angle_gamma   90.00
#
_symmetry.space_group_name_H-M   'P 1'
#
loop_
_entity.id
_entity.type
_entity.pdbx_description
1 polymer ?
#
loop_
_entity_poly.entity_id
_entity_poly.type
_entity_poly.pdbx_seq_one_letter_code
_entity_poly.pdbx_strand_id
1 'polypeptide(L)'
;MDSRLAHLIEAKQSIKARWQKRRTNRSLRKKIAELNRQIEVHCRVLCTQQWNEACNEADAQMHKGKTWNMLRHLLDETTTKGHQHNNLARILHKAICEHGEDEVKGRLDAKYLPTTPTERHPDYQGNENETLDRDIQTWEVRVALQDLNGRSAAGPDRVTNRALKNLNEAAIETLTNFYNKCWQEGRLPKQWNAAKTILIPKPGKPPNIENFRPISLTSCVGNVLKHVLMNRWQRYLEESELYPNSIIGFRKKLGTQDAMILLKNEIIDDTTGTKDNRAILGLDLQSAFDKVRHSAILAQVSRLNMGRRTYQYIKDFLTERTTEICAGDLQLEEKKLGSVGTPQGSVISPLLFNLVMIGVANRLDRVAEVRHNIYADDVTLWVPGGSDGHIETTLQEAVNAIEEQLGGSGLVCSPAKSELLVIPPTGAGRKRKNMEVEYERPKITVKTAGGQVIPEVEKIRVLGLLIQRNRVNGEMVNKLAAKAAAAMRLIKRVSNRRAGMKEESLTRLVQSFAVSHITYVAAFHNWRPSERNKIDATIRKAYKAALGLLGSTSTEKFMALGVHNTLDEIAEAQRTAQLERLSETRTGRKILRDLGLEPREGEQQKDVPIPDSINRKLRVCPIPRNVNPEHNKERRLARARALVDFHAREGAIYVDAAEYRGSSDAYAVVAVGASTGATKTAASVRTREAHRAEEVAIALAVSDPGCTTVLCDSRTAVKNYAKGRVCSEAARILHKAEDIGRTSAVVIKWFPAHMGSDVSERGNVNHNETANSAARGLTNRAAASTADSECWSRCSAKDKMTTFNEIVKWYRLNRQTMPPPHPGLTRKEAVLYRQLQTGSLLTPVLAKHVCPSVYASDVCRLCAKERATAAHILWDCSINPREASEKTTIPPQLEAATRRYDQDTQLKAVQQVSAALERQRPRETEEKGGSTPRKGAAALSDPRK
;
A
#
# COMPACT_ATOMS: atom_id res chain seq x y z
N MET A 1 15.77 34.09 9.35
CA MET A 1 16.75 34.81 10.16
C MET A 1 15.94 35.79 11.01
N ASP A 2 16.01 35.73 12.34
CA ASP A 2 15.35 36.70 13.17
C ASP A 2 16.22 37.94 13.44
N SER A 3 15.64 38.99 13.99
CA SER A 3 16.35 40.25 14.29
C SER A 3 17.57 40.07 15.21
N ARG A 4 17.47 39.17 16.19
CA ARG A 4 18.55 38.87 17.13
C ARG A 4 19.76 38.26 16.45
N LEU A 5 19.53 37.30 15.54
CA LEU A 5 20.63 36.67 14.76
C LEU A 5 21.30 37.68 13.84
N ALA A 6 20.50 38.54 13.18
CA ALA A 6 21.03 39.64 12.37
C ALA A 6 21.96 40.56 13.18
N HIS A 7 21.52 41.06 14.33
CA HIS A 7 22.33 41.88 15.23
C HIS A 7 23.61 41.18 15.71
N LEU A 8 23.55 39.90 16.08
CA LEU A 8 24.74 39.16 16.49
C LEU A 8 25.76 39.01 15.35
N ILE A 9 25.27 38.78 14.09
CA ILE A 9 26.13 38.73 12.92
C ILE A 9 26.76 40.06 12.60
N GLU A 10 26.01 41.16 12.65
CA GLU A 10 26.50 42.54 12.44
C GLU A 10 27.54 42.89 13.48
N ALA A 11 27.25 42.66 14.77
CA ALA A 11 28.20 42.90 15.87
C ALA A 11 29.51 42.12 15.66
N LYS A 12 29.40 40.84 15.25
CA LYS A 12 30.58 40.02 14.90
C LYS A 12 31.36 40.62 13.73
N GLN A 13 30.68 41.06 12.68
CA GLN A 13 31.36 41.67 11.50
C GLN A 13 32.08 42.94 11.88
N SER A 14 31.45 43.83 12.65
CA SER A 14 32.05 45.08 13.18
C SER A 14 33.31 44.78 14.00
N ILE A 15 33.23 43.88 14.98
CA ILE A 15 34.36 43.53 15.84
C ILE A 15 35.45 42.83 15.01
N LYS A 16 35.10 41.98 14.03
CA LYS A 16 36.06 41.34 13.11
C LYS A 16 36.82 42.37 12.27
N ALA A 17 36.17 43.38 11.72
CA ALA A 17 36.79 44.46 10.97
C ALA A 17 37.79 45.27 11.85
N ARG A 18 37.41 45.54 13.12
CA ARG A 18 38.33 46.19 14.09
C ARG A 18 39.51 45.29 14.45
N TRP A 19 39.30 43.98 14.62
CA TRP A 19 40.40 43.03 14.87
C TRP A 19 41.33 42.86 13.69
N GLN A 20 40.82 42.89 12.46
CA GLN A 20 41.67 42.83 11.25
C GLN A 20 42.68 43.98 11.17
N LYS A 21 42.33 45.19 11.73
CA LYS A 21 43.21 46.34 11.83
C LYS A 21 44.22 46.21 12.98
N ARG A 22 43.95 45.37 14.00
CA ARG A 22 44.84 45.18 15.18
C ARG A 22 44.83 43.71 15.59
N ARG A 23 45.48 42.86 14.78
CA ARG A 23 45.46 41.41 14.93
C ARG A 23 46.04 40.86 16.23
N THR A 24 46.88 41.61 16.93
CA THR A 24 47.48 41.27 18.23
C THR A 24 46.51 41.48 19.41
N ASN A 25 45.40 42.17 19.22
CA ASN A 25 44.41 42.40 20.26
C ASN A 25 43.65 41.15 20.69
N ARG A 26 44.12 40.54 21.78
CA ARG A 26 43.53 39.36 22.41
C ARG A 26 42.10 39.56 22.93
N SER A 27 41.73 40.79 23.33
CA SER A 27 40.37 41.10 23.83
C SER A 27 39.35 41.03 22.70
N LEU A 28 39.66 41.61 21.51
CA LEU A 28 38.77 41.55 20.37
C LEU A 28 38.61 40.09 19.87
N ARG A 29 39.68 39.29 19.89
CA ARG A 29 39.60 37.86 19.59
C ARG A 29 38.70 37.09 20.53
N LYS A 30 38.76 37.36 21.85
CA LYS A 30 37.85 36.76 22.85
C LYS A 30 36.39 37.14 22.60
N LYS A 31 36.10 38.41 22.26
CA LYS A 31 34.76 38.90 21.91
C LYS A 31 34.19 38.20 20.63
N ILE A 32 35.01 38.00 19.61
CA ILE A 32 34.59 37.27 18.41
C ILE A 32 34.25 35.83 18.75
N ALA A 33 35.06 35.16 19.57
CA ALA A 33 34.80 33.79 20.00
C ALA A 33 33.48 33.68 20.79
N GLU A 34 33.20 34.65 21.68
CA GLU A 34 31.96 34.71 22.45
C GLU A 34 30.74 34.94 21.52
N LEU A 35 30.83 35.89 20.58
CA LEU A 35 29.76 36.11 19.59
C LEU A 35 29.52 34.88 18.70
N ASN A 36 30.56 34.17 18.29
CA ASN A 36 30.41 32.90 17.57
C ASN A 36 29.62 31.89 18.39
N ARG A 37 29.90 31.76 19.69
CA ARG A 37 29.19 30.88 20.60
C ARG A 37 27.72 31.25 20.73
N GLN A 38 27.43 32.57 20.87
CA GLN A 38 26.08 33.10 20.98
C GLN A 38 25.31 32.87 19.67
N ILE A 39 25.91 33.11 18.51
CA ILE A 39 25.34 32.83 17.19
C ILE A 39 25.02 31.34 17.06
N GLU A 40 25.94 30.46 17.41
CA GLU A 40 25.76 29.02 17.31
C GLU A 40 24.62 28.53 18.21
N VAL A 41 24.57 28.99 19.47
CA VAL A 41 23.49 28.65 20.42
C VAL A 41 22.16 29.15 19.89
N HIS A 42 22.08 30.41 19.41
CA HIS A 42 20.83 30.97 18.89
C HIS A 42 20.37 30.29 17.59
N CYS A 43 21.29 29.99 16.68
CA CYS A 43 20.98 29.20 15.49
C CYS A 43 20.40 27.82 15.85
N ARG A 44 20.96 27.13 16.85
CA ARG A 44 20.42 25.84 17.31
C ARG A 44 18.99 25.99 17.84
N VAL A 45 18.69 27.05 18.57
CA VAL A 45 17.33 27.32 19.07
C VAL A 45 16.37 27.53 17.90
N LEU A 46 16.75 28.41 16.96
CA LEU A 46 15.90 28.70 15.78
C LEU A 46 15.68 27.44 14.91
N CYS A 47 16.72 26.67 14.64
CA CYS A 47 16.60 25.41 13.89
C CYS A 47 15.67 24.43 14.62
N THR A 48 15.75 24.35 15.95
CA THR A 48 14.86 23.47 16.73
C THR A 48 13.41 23.94 16.66
N GLN A 49 13.18 25.26 16.77
CA GLN A 49 11.83 25.85 16.64
C GLN A 49 11.24 25.58 15.26
N GLN A 50 11.95 25.91 14.19
CA GLN A 50 11.50 25.66 12.81
C GLN A 50 11.26 24.19 12.54
N TRP A 51 12.11 23.32 13.09
CA TRP A 51 11.90 21.87 12.95
C TRP A 51 10.62 21.39 13.67
N ASN A 52 10.37 21.89 14.88
CA ASN A 52 9.15 21.56 15.61
C ASN A 52 7.89 22.08 14.89
N GLU A 53 7.94 23.28 14.33
CA GLU A 53 6.85 23.84 13.50
C GLU A 53 6.61 22.97 12.27
N ALA A 54 7.66 22.57 11.54
CA ALA A 54 7.56 21.67 10.39
C ALA A 54 6.98 20.30 10.77
N CYS A 55 7.34 19.75 11.94
CA CYS A 55 6.78 18.50 12.45
C CYS A 55 5.30 18.63 12.83
N ASN A 56 4.90 19.77 13.44
CA ASN A 56 3.50 20.04 13.77
C ASN A 56 2.65 20.22 12.49
N GLU A 57 3.17 20.93 11.49
CA GLU A 57 2.52 21.05 10.19
C GLU A 57 2.39 19.68 9.51
N ALA A 58 3.43 18.86 9.55
CA ALA A 58 3.39 17.51 9.02
C ALA A 58 2.35 16.65 9.73
N ASP A 59 2.21 16.77 11.05
CA ASP A 59 1.20 16.07 11.85
C ASP A 59 -0.22 16.43 11.40
N ALA A 60 -0.52 17.72 11.25
CA ALA A 60 -1.81 18.21 10.77
C ALA A 60 -2.10 17.81 9.29
N GLN A 61 -1.04 17.55 8.49
CA GLN A 61 -1.14 17.30 7.07
C GLN A 61 -0.83 15.83 6.67
N MET A 62 -0.98 14.87 7.58
CA MET A 62 -0.72 13.44 7.31
C MET A 62 -1.57 12.83 6.18
N HIS A 63 -2.64 13.49 5.77
CA HIS A 63 -3.45 13.11 4.61
C HIS A 63 -2.84 13.55 3.27
N LYS A 64 -1.84 14.46 3.27
CA LYS A 64 -1.23 15.01 2.06
C LYS A 64 -0.03 14.18 1.59
N GLY A 65 0.06 13.96 0.27
CA GLY A 65 1.17 13.23 -0.34
C GLY A 65 2.55 13.92 -0.16
N LYS A 66 2.58 15.26 -0.01
CA LYS A 66 3.82 16.00 0.27
C LYS A 66 4.45 15.57 1.61
N THR A 67 3.63 15.44 2.65
CA THR A 67 4.07 14.98 3.99
C THR A 67 4.69 13.58 3.91
N TRP A 68 4.04 12.65 3.22
CA TRP A 68 4.58 11.30 3.03
C TRP A 68 5.87 11.27 2.22
N ASN A 69 6.03 12.15 1.23
CA ASN A 69 7.28 12.26 0.47
C ASN A 69 8.42 12.79 1.35
N MET A 70 8.16 13.80 2.18
CA MET A 70 9.12 14.30 3.16
C MET A 70 9.53 13.20 4.15
N LEU A 71 8.56 12.46 4.71
CA LEU A 71 8.83 11.38 5.65
C LEU A 71 9.62 10.22 5.02
N ARG A 72 9.34 9.88 3.75
CA ARG A 72 10.14 8.90 3.00
C ARG A 72 11.57 9.39 2.77
N HIS A 73 11.74 10.68 2.45
CA HIS A 73 13.07 11.28 2.32
C HIS A 73 13.85 11.21 3.64
N LEU A 74 13.20 11.53 4.76
CA LEU A 74 13.82 11.39 6.08
C LEU A 74 14.14 9.94 6.45
N LEU A 75 13.36 8.97 5.99
CA LEU A 75 13.59 7.55 6.20
C LEU A 75 14.78 7.04 5.37
N ASP A 76 14.81 7.38 4.10
CA ASP A 76 15.82 6.98 3.12
C ASP A 76 15.92 8.02 1.99
N GLU A 77 16.95 8.83 2.02
CA GLU A 77 17.18 9.89 1.03
C GLU A 77 17.38 9.33 -0.38
N THR A 78 17.91 8.12 -0.50
CA THR A 78 18.25 7.49 -1.80
C THR A 78 17.01 7.19 -2.65
N THR A 79 15.84 7.06 -2.02
CA THR A 79 14.58 6.74 -2.70
C THR A 79 13.85 7.94 -3.27
N THR A 80 14.33 9.16 -3.03
CA THR A 80 13.64 10.38 -3.49
C THR A 80 13.93 10.71 -4.93
N LYS A 81 12.95 11.31 -5.62
CA LYS A 81 13.12 11.75 -7.00
C LYS A 81 14.30 12.72 -7.18
N GLY A 82 14.49 13.64 -6.22
CA GLY A 82 15.63 14.57 -6.25
C GLY A 82 16.97 13.85 -6.14
N HIS A 83 17.10 12.90 -5.23
CA HIS A 83 18.33 12.11 -5.11
C HIS A 83 18.57 11.25 -6.35
N GLN A 84 17.53 10.61 -6.90
CA GLN A 84 17.63 9.82 -8.12
C GLN A 84 18.07 10.69 -9.31
N HIS A 85 17.53 11.91 -9.44
CA HIS A 85 17.93 12.87 -10.47
C HIS A 85 19.39 13.31 -10.31
N ASN A 86 19.78 13.70 -9.09
CA ASN A 86 21.17 14.09 -8.79
C ASN A 86 22.14 12.91 -8.98
N ASN A 87 21.72 11.70 -8.63
CA ASN A 87 22.53 10.50 -8.86
C ASN A 87 22.68 10.19 -10.33
N LEU A 88 21.61 10.30 -11.12
CA LEU A 88 21.67 10.18 -12.58
C LEU A 88 22.65 11.19 -13.18
N ALA A 89 22.51 12.48 -12.84
CA ALA A 89 23.40 13.53 -13.32
C ALA A 89 24.88 13.24 -12.96
N ARG A 90 25.14 12.77 -11.73
CA ARG A 90 26.49 12.38 -11.29
C ARG A 90 27.06 11.20 -12.07
N ILE A 91 26.23 10.17 -12.32
CA ILE A 91 26.65 8.98 -13.10
C ILE A 91 27.00 9.37 -14.52
N LEU A 92 26.15 10.19 -15.15
CA LEU A 92 26.37 10.67 -16.52
C LEU A 92 27.60 11.58 -16.62
N HIS A 93 27.72 12.55 -15.71
CA HIS A 93 28.89 13.44 -15.68
C HIS A 93 30.20 12.66 -15.53
N LYS A 94 30.22 11.70 -14.62
CA LYS A 94 31.40 10.81 -14.43
C LYS A 94 31.74 10.06 -15.72
N ALA A 95 30.72 9.41 -16.33
CA ALA A 95 30.91 8.66 -17.56
C ALA A 95 31.39 9.55 -18.73
N ILE A 96 30.86 10.78 -18.87
CA ILE A 96 31.24 11.74 -19.90
C ILE A 96 32.68 12.20 -19.68
N CYS A 97 33.09 12.46 -18.43
CA CYS A 97 34.47 12.81 -18.13
C CYS A 97 35.49 11.69 -18.43
N GLU A 98 35.07 10.41 -18.25
CA GLU A 98 35.93 9.25 -18.48
C GLU A 98 36.00 8.82 -19.94
N HIS A 99 34.92 8.96 -20.72
CA HIS A 99 34.81 8.39 -22.07
C HIS A 99 34.45 9.40 -23.17
N GLY A 100 34.07 10.62 -22.83
CA GLY A 100 33.49 11.59 -23.75
C GLY A 100 31.99 11.45 -23.96
N GLU A 101 31.35 12.53 -24.42
CA GLU A 101 29.89 12.59 -24.54
C GLU A 101 29.36 11.68 -25.65
N ASP A 102 30.03 11.65 -26.80
CA ASP A 102 29.57 10.87 -27.96
C ASP A 102 29.67 9.36 -27.70
N GLU A 103 30.75 8.90 -27.04
CA GLU A 103 30.86 7.50 -26.63
C GLU A 103 29.81 7.10 -25.64
N VAL A 104 29.50 7.94 -24.64
CA VAL A 104 28.44 7.69 -23.67
C VAL A 104 27.08 7.64 -24.36
N LYS A 105 26.76 8.53 -25.29
CA LYS A 105 25.54 8.47 -26.11
C LYS A 105 25.46 7.17 -26.90
N GLY A 106 26.54 6.77 -27.57
CA GLY A 106 26.62 5.54 -28.33
C GLY A 106 26.38 4.29 -27.46
N ARG A 107 26.97 4.25 -26.26
CA ARG A 107 26.76 3.14 -25.28
C ARG A 107 25.34 3.08 -24.74
N LEU A 108 24.74 4.22 -24.43
CA LEU A 108 23.35 4.30 -24.00
C LEU A 108 22.40 3.85 -25.11
N ASP A 109 22.64 4.27 -26.32
CA ASP A 109 21.87 3.91 -27.51
C ASP A 109 21.94 2.40 -27.78
N ALA A 110 23.15 1.85 -27.88
CA ALA A 110 23.35 0.43 -28.13
C ALA A 110 22.70 -0.46 -27.06
N LYS A 111 22.69 -0.02 -25.80
CA LYS A 111 22.15 -0.81 -24.69
C LYS A 111 20.64 -0.70 -24.54
N TYR A 112 20.09 0.51 -24.61
CA TYR A 112 18.69 0.78 -24.27
C TYR A 112 17.79 0.91 -25.50
N LEU A 113 18.37 1.12 -26.70
CA LEU A 113 17.67 1.19 -27.97
C LEU A 113 18.37 0.33 -29.04
N PRO A 114 18.58 -0.96 -28.81
CA PRO A 114 19.22 -1.80 -29.80
C PRO A 114 18.43 -1.77 -31.13
N THR A 115 19.10 -1.49 -32.23
CA THR A 115 18.49 -1.53 -33.55
C THR A 115 18.31 -2.99 -33.95
N THR A 116 17.08 -3.39 -34.20
CA THR A 116 16.74 -4.73 -34.69
C THR A 116 16.07 -4.61 -36.06
N PRO A 117 16.19 -5.63 -36.91
CA PRO A 117 15.51 -5.63 -38.22
C PRO A 117 13.99 -5.47 -38.05
N THR A 118 13.36 -4.79 -38.98
CA THR A 118 11.90 -4.73 -39.06
C THR A 118 11.40 -5.97 -39.78
N GLU A 119 10.61 -6.80 -39.11
CA GLU A 119 9.98 -8.00 -39.66
C GLU A 119 8.62 -7.65 -40.27
N ARG A 120 8.27 -8.35 -41.36
CA ARG A 120 6.92 -8.31 -41.93
C ARG A 120 6.05 -9.28 -41.16
N HIS A 121 4.99 -8.81 -40.54
CA HIS A 121 4.09 -9.68 -39.77
C HIS A 121 2.96 -10.22 -40.67
N PRO A 122 2.58 -11.49 -40.56
CA PRO A 122 1.47 -12.09 -41.30
C PRO A 122 0.14 -11.39 -40.95
N ASP A 123 -0.90 -11.71 -41.70
CA ASP A 123 -2.26 -11.31 -41.34
C ASP A 123 -2.84 -12.23 -40.26
N TYR A 124 -3.94 -11.78 -39.66
CA TYR A 124 -4.61 -12.52 -38.60
C TYR A 124 -5.10 -13.87 -39.09
N GLN A 125 -4.77 -14.93 -38.37
CA GLN A 125 -5.11 -16.31 -38.69
C GLN A 125 -6.04 -16.98 -37.67
N GLY A 126 -6.51 -16.23 -36.67
CA GLY A 126 -7.46 -16.72 -35.66
C GLY A 126 -8.92 -16.62 -36.12
N ASN A 127 -9.83 -17.12 -35.29
CA ASN A 127 -11.26 -17.00 -35.52
C ASN A 127 -11.73 -15.57 -35.27
N GLU A 128 -12.83 -15.17 -35.90
CA GLU A 128 -13.49 -13.90 -35.60
C GLU A 128 -13.98 -13.86 -34.15
N ASN A 129 -13.99 -12.66 -33.55
CA ASN A 129 -14.40 -12.45 -32.17
C ASN A 129 -15.28 -11.21 -32.07
N GLU A 130 -16.56 -11.39 -32.31
CA GLU A 130 -17.54 -10.30 -32.29
C GLU A 130 -17.55 -9.53 -30.95
N THR A 131 -17.35 -10.23 -29.83
CA THR A 131 -17.36 -9.61 -28.51
C THR A 131 -16.21 -8.63 -28.34
N LEU A 132 -15.01 -8.96 -28.79
CA LEU A 132 -13.84 -8.09 -28.71
C LEU A 132 -13.81 -7.06 -29.84
N ASP A 133 -14.24 -7.42 -31.05
CA ASP A 133 -14.17 -6.58 -32.24
C ASP A 133 -15.32 -5.55 -32.33
N ARG A 134 -16.28 -5.55 -31.36
CA ARG A 134 -17.34 -4.55 -31.30
C ARG A 134 -16.80 -3.14 -31.10
N ASP A 135 -17.58 -2.14 -31.51
CA ASP A 135 -17.25 -0.73 -31.34
C ASP A 135 -17.13 -0.34 -29.87
N ILE A 136 -16.26 0.63 -29.62
CA ILE A 136 -16.01 1.18 -28.29
C ILE A 136 -17.20 2.07 -27.90
N GLN A 137 -17.71 1.84 -26.69
CA GLN A 137 -18.82 2.62 -26.14
C GLN A 137 -18.30 3.79 -25.30
N THR A 138 -19.03 4.90 -25.29
CA THR A 138 -18.66 6.12 -24.56
C THR A 138 -18.47 5.86 -23.06
N TRP A 139 -19.22 4.95 -22.47
CA TRP A 139 -19.06 4.58 -21.07
C TRP A 139 -17.70 3.90 -20.80
N GLU A 140 -17.14 3.10 -21.73
CA GLU A 140 -15.82 2.47 -21.58
C GLU A 140 -14.72 3.52 -21.53
N VAL A 141 -14.84 4.58 -22.35
CA VAL A 141 -13.91 5.72 -22.34
C VAL A 141 -14.03 6.50 -21.02
N ARG A 142 -15.25 6.72 -20.50
CA ARG A 142 -15.44 7.36 -19.18
C ARG A 142 -14.76 6.58 -18.05
N VAL A 143 -14.91 5.26 -18.03
CA VAL A 143 -14.24 4.39 -17.04
C VAL A 143 -12.73 4.54 -17.14
N ALA A 144 -12.18 4.45 -18.34
CA ALA A 144 -10.75 4.62 -18.55
C ALA A 144 -10.25 6.00 -18.08
N LEU A 145 -10.97 7.06 -18.38
CA LEU A 145 -10.65 8.42 -17.92
C LEU A 145 -10.68 8.56 -16.39
N GLN A 146 -11.64 7.91 -15.71
CA GLN A 146 -11.74 7.95 -14.25
C GLN A 146 -10.54 7.28 -13.57
N ASP A 147 -10.06 6.16 -14.12
CA ASP A 147 -8.97 5.37 -13.56
C ASP A 147 -7.58 5.98 -13.81
N LEU A 148 -7.46 6.97 -14.70
CA LEU A 148 -6.17 7.62 -14.96
C LEU A 148 -5.57 8.24 -13.70
N ASN A 149 -4.26 8.10 -13.54
CA ASN A 149 -3.53 8.84 -12.52
C ASN A 149 -3.22 10.27 -13.01
N GLY A 150 -3.88 11.27 -12.44
CA GLY A 150 -3.69 12.67 -12.82
C GLY A 150 -2.30 13.26 -12.55
N ARG A 151 -1.38 12.51 -11.94
CA ARG A 151 0.01 12.90 -11.65
C ARG A 151 1.03 12.23 -12.57
N SER A 152 0.60 11.38 -13.49
CA SER A 152 1.50 10.76 -14.47
C SER A 152 2.11 11.83 -15.38
N ALA A 153 3.36 11.62 -15.79
CA ALA A 153 4.02 12.46 -16.79
C ALA A 153 3.30 12.33 -18.14
N ALA A 154 3.29 13.41 -18.88
CA ALA A 154 2.78 13.42 -20.25
C ALA A 154 3.77 12.76 -21.21
N GLY A 155 3.26 12.28 -22.34
CA GLY A 155 4.06 11.83 -23.47
C GLY A 155 4.63 12.99 -24.32
N PRO A 156 5.15 12.69 -25.53
CA PRO A 156 5.65 13.69 -26.46
C PRO A 156 4.63 14.76 -26.85
N ASP A 157 3.33 14.40 -26.89
CA ASP A 157 2.19 15.27 -27.17
C ASP A 157 1.89 16.30 -26.07
N ARG A 158 2.58 16.23 -24.93
CA ARG A 158 2.41 17.08 -23.74
C ARG A 158 0.99 17.12 -23.15
N VAL A 159 0.08 16.27 -23.62
CA VAL A 159 -1.27 16.14 -23.07
C VAL A 159 -1.21 15.42 -21.73
N THR A 160 -1.75 16.02 -20.68
CA THR A 160 -1.69 15.45 -19.32
C THR A 160 -2.96 14.66 -19.00
N ASN A 161 -2.85 13.61 -18.20
CA ASN A 161 -4.01 12.90 -17.66
C ASN A 161 -4.97 13.84 -16.89
N ARG A 162 -4.46 14.93 -16.32
CA ARG A 162 -5.28 15.92 -15.63
C ARG A 162 -6.20 16.66 -16.58
N ALA A 163 -5.73 17.00 -17.77
CA ALA A 163 -6.56 17.63 -18.80
C ALA A 163 -7.66 16.67 -19.29
N LEU A 164 -7.28 15.41 -19.60
CA LEU A 164 -8.21 14.37 -20.04
C LEU A 164 -9.32 14.07 -19.01
N LYS A 165 -9.00 14.10 -17.72
CA LYS A 165 -10.01 13.92 -16.65
C LYS A 165 -11.04 15.04 -16.53
N ASN A 166 -10.81 16.16 -17.14
CA ASN A 166 -11.70 17.34 -17.11
C ASN A 166 -12.48 17.54 -18.43
N LEU A 167 -12.44 16.58 -19.36
CA LEU A 167 -13.23 16.63 -20.58
C LEU A 167 -14.72 16.64 -20.25
N ASN A 168 -15.50 17.42 -21.00
CA ASN A 168 -16.96 17.41 -20.96
C ASN A 168 -17.53 16.23 -21.78
N GLU A 169 -18.83 16.00 -21.70
CA GLU A 169 -19.48 14.85 -22.37
C GLU A 169 -19.32 14.90 -23.88
N ALA A 170 -19.51 16.06 -24.51
CA ALA A 170 -19.37 16.20 -25.97
C ALA A 170 -17.94 15.87 -26.43
N ALA A 171 -16.92 16.30 -25.67
CA ALA A 171 -15.53 15.96 -25.95
C ALA A 171 -15.25 14.46 -25.75
N ILE A 172 -15.88 13.82 -24.76
CA ILE A 172 -15.74 12.36 -24.55
C ILE A 172 -16.39 11.58 -25.70
N GLU A 173 -17.53 12.03 -26.19
CA GLU A 173 -18.22 11.43 -27.35
C GLU A 173 -17.38 11.58 -28.62
N THR A 174 -16.86 12.78 -28.89
CA THR A 174 -15.95 13.04 -30.02
C THR A 174 -14.70 12.16 -29.92
N LEU A 175 -14.12 12.03 -28.73
CA LEU A 175 -12.98 11.16 -28.48
C LEU A 175 -13.32 9.68 -28.71
N THR A 176 -14.52 9.24 -28.32
CA THR A 176 -15.01 7.87 -28.55
C THR A 176 -15.12 7.57 -30.04
N ASN A 177 -15.71 8.51 -30.81
CA ASN A 177 -15.83 8.37 -32.25
C ASN A 177 -14.46 8.30 -32.94
N PHE A 178 -13.50 9.11 -32.48
CA PHE A 178 -12.12 9.05 -32.96
C PHE A 178 -11.44 7.70 -32.63
N TYR A 179 -11.67 7.17 -31.43
CA TYR A 179 -11.16 5.85 -31.08
C TYR A 179 -11.80 4.74 -31.91
N ASN A 180 -13.09 4.81 -32.20
CA ASN A 180 -13.77 3.87 -33.07
C ASN A 180 -13.20 3.90 -34.49
N LYS A 181 -12.89 5.07 -35.02
CA LYS A 181 -12.21 5.19 -36.31
C LYS A 181 -10.86 4.48 -36.29
N CYS A 182 -10.01 4.74 -35.28
CA CYS A 182 -8.72 4.04 -35.12
C CYS A 182 -8.90 2.51 -34.97
N TRP A 183 -9.94 2.08 -34.24
CA TRP A 183 -10.24 0.68 -33.97
C TRP A 183 -10.75 -0.07 -35.21
N GLN A 184 -11.57 0.57 -36.04
CA GLN A 184 -12.12 0.00 -37.28
C GLN A 184 -11.07 -0.05 -38.39
N GLU A 185 -10.27 1.01 -38.55
CA GLU A 185 -9.21 1.08 -39.54
C GLU A 185 -7.97 0.27 -39.15
N GLY A 186 -7.82 -0.08 -37.86
CA GLY A 186 -6.64 -0.75 -37.33
C GLY A 186 -5.36 0.09 -37.43
N ARG A 187 -5.51 1.42 -37.49
CA ARG A 187 -4.39 2.36 -37.63
C ARG A 187 -4.39 3.38 -36.51
N LEU A 188 -3.24 3.57 -35.90
CA LEU A 188 -3.02 4.54 -34.83
C LEU A 188 -2.37 5.80 -35.37
N PRO A 189 -2.66 6.99 -34.77
CA PRO A 189 -1.87 8.17 -35.05
C PRO A 189 -0.38 7.93 -34.81
N LYS A 190 0.47 8.30 -35.74
CA LYS A 190 1.94 8.12 -35.64
C LYS A 190 2.52 8.67 -34.33
N GLN A 191 1.96 9.78 -33.84
CA GLN A 191 2.35 10.38 -32.56
C GLN A 191 2.12 9.48 -31.34
N TRP A 192 1.25 8.47 -31.42
CA TRP A 192 1.00 7.53 -30.31
C TRP A 192 2.03 6.39 -30.26
N ASN A 193 2.74 6.15 -31.38
CA ASN A 193 3.83 5.22 -31.49
C ASN A 193 5.18 5.86 -31.12
N ALA A 194 5.23 7.21 -31.00
CA ALA A 194 6.38 7.93 -30.48
C ALA A 194 6.41 7.88 -28.93
N ALA A 195 7.58 7.70 -28.36
CA ALA A 195 7.81 7.72 -26.92
C ALA A 195 9.00 8.59 -26.52
N LYS A 196 8.95 9.14 -25.32
CA LYS A 196 10.09 9.74 -24.64
C LYS A 196 10.57 8.76 -23.56
N THR A 197 11.79 8.22 -23.72
CA THR A 197 12.35 7.26 -22.76
C THR A 197 13.21 7.96 -21.74
N ILE A 198 12.84 7.83 -20.46
CA ILE A 198 13.57 8.38 -19.32
C ILE A 198 14.35 7.25 -18.64
N LEU A 199 15.64 7.49 -18.36
CA LEU A 199 16.50 6.54 -17.67
C LEU A 199 16.45 6.79 -16.16
N ILE A 200 16.19 5.73 -15.37
CA ILE A 200 16.15 5.77 -13.92
C ILE A 200 17.18 4.80 -13.35
N PRO A 201 18.11 5.25 -12.45
CA PRO A 201 19.07 4.35 -11.81
C PRO A 201 18.38 3.22 -11.06
N LYS A 202 18.84 1.96 -11.26
CA LYS A 202 18.32 0.79 -10.53
C LYS A 202 18.77 0.86 -9.06
N PRO A 203 17.85 0.83 -8.08
CA PRO A 203 18.21 0.86 -6.68
C PRO A 203 19.03 -0.38 -6.28
N GLY A 204 20.08 -0.15 -5.48
CA GLY A 204 20.94 -1.24 -4.98
C GLY A 204 21.93 -1.83 -5.99
N LYS A 205 21.99 -1.31 -7.21
CA LYS A 205 23.01 -1.68 -8.22
C LYS A 205 24.15 -0.64 -8.25
N PRO A 206 25.35 -1.01 -8.70
CA PRO A 206 26.45 -0.06 -8.87
C PRO A 206 26.04 1.15 -9.72
N PRO A 207 26.47 2.38 -9.35
CA PRO A 207 26.09 3.60 -10.04
C PRO A 207 26.91 3.76 -11.33
N ASN A 208 26.44 3.10 -12.40
CA ASN A 208 27.04 3.19 -13.73
C ASN A 208 25.94 3.26 -14.80
N ILE A 209 26.31 3.64 -16.03
CA ILE A 209 25.41 3.79 -17.19
C ILE A 209 24.75 2.46 -17.60
N GLU A 210 25.29 1.34 -17.16
CA GLU A 210 24.79 -0.01 -17.45
C GLU A 210 23.58 -0.39 -16.56
N ASN A 211 23.34 0.33 -15.49
CA ASN A 211 22.33 -0.01 -14.47
C ASN A 211 21.16 0.95 -14.44
N PHE A 212 20.65 1.34 -15.59
CA PHE A 212 19.41 2.12 -15.68
C PHE A 212 18.20 1.26 -16.02
N ARG A 213 17.01 1.76 -15.68
CA ARG A 213 15.72 1.25 -16.12
C ARG A 213 15.14 2.25 -17.12
N PRO A 214 14.91 1.88 -18.38
CA PRO A 214 14.27 2.75 -19.34
C PRO A 214 12.75 2.78 -19.06
N ILE A 215 12.17 3.96 -18.95
CA ILE A 215 10.72 4.16 -18.80
C ILE A 215 10.22 4.98 -19.98
N SER A 216 9.40 4.39 -20.82
CA SER A 216 8.84 5.04 -22.01
C SER A 216 7.57 5.81 -21.66
N LEU A 217 7.59 7.11 -21.85
CA LEU A 217 6.43 7.99 -21.72
C LEU A 217 5.74 8.07 -23.08
N THR A 218 4.58 7.45 -23.20
CA THR A 218 3.74 7.43 -24.40
C THR A 218 2.58 8.42 -24.27
N SER A 219 1.90 8.74 -25.38
CA SER A 219 0.73 9.63 -25.41
C SER A 219 -0.31 9.26 -24.35
N CYS A 220 -0.71 10.24 -23.53
CA CYS A 220 -1.79 10.06 -22.56
C CYS A 220 -3.14 9.82 -23.26
N VAL A 221 -3.39 10.43 -24.42
CA VAL A 221 -4.61 10.21 -25.21
C VAL A 221 -4.64 8.77 -25.70
N GLY A 222 -3.55 8.29 -26.29
CA GLY A 222 -3.42 6.88 -26.69
C GLY A 222 -3.55 5.90 -25.52
N ASN A 223 -3.08 6.29 -24.32
CA ASN A 223 -3.20 5.45 -23.13
C ASN A 223 -4.63 5.28 -22.63
N VAL A 224 -5.55 6.22 -22.87
CA VAL A 224 -6.99 6.02 -22.59
C VAL A 224 -7.54 4.87 -23.41
N LEU A 225 -7.27 4.84 -24.71
CA LEU A 225 -7.68 3.73 -25.59
C LEU A 225 -7.07 2.40 -25.10
N LYS A 226 -5.79 2.39 -24.76
CA LYS A 226 -5.13 1.21 -24.20
C LYS A 226 -5.80 0.70 -22.92
N HIS A 227 -6.27 1.58 -22.05
CA HIS A 227 -7.03 1.19 -20.85
C HIS A 227 -8.38 0.54 -21.21
N VAL A 228 -9.11 1.09 -22.21
CA VAL A 228 -10.35 0.48 -22.69
C VAL A 228 -10.09 -0.94 -23.21
N LEU A 229 -9.11 -1.10 -24.10
CA LEU A 229 -8.79 -2.40 -24.71
C LEU A 229 -8.24 -3.38 -23.67
N MET A 230 -7.36 -2.92 -22.76
CA MET A 230 -6.85 -3.74 -21.66
C MET A 230 -7.99 -4.34 -20.81
N ASN A 231 -9.01 -3.53 -20.50
CA ASN A 231 -10.15 -4.00 -19.72
C ASN A 231 -10.96 -5.06 -20.50
N ARG A 232 -11.11 -4.92 -21.81
CA ARG A 232 -11.77 -5.91 -22.68
C ARG A 232 -10.98 -7.21 -22.74
N TRP A 233 -9.67 -7.13 -23.06
CA TRP A 233 -8.81 -8.30 -23.23
C TRP A 233 -8.63 -9.09 -21.94
N GLN A 234 -8.38 -8.41 -20.81
CA GLN A 234 -8.29 -9.09 -19.51
C GLN A 234 -9.58 -9.83 -19.16
N ARG A 235 -10.72 -9.22 -19.43
CA ARG A 235 -12.02 -9.86 -19.20
C ARG A 235 -12.18 -11.10 -20.07
N TYR A 236 -11.95 -10.96 -21.37
CA TYR A 236 -12.04 -12.07 -22.30
C TYR A 236 -11.15 -13.25 -21.87
N LEU A 237 -9.89 -13.01 -21.56
CA LEU A 237 -8.95 -14.06 -21.13
C LEU A 237 -9.37 -14.74 -19.83
N GLU A 238 -9.97 -14.01 -18.88
CA GLU A 238 -10.46 -14.58 -17.62
C GLU A 238 -11.79 -15.33 -17.82
N GLU A 239 -12.76 -14.76 -18.53
CA GLU A 239 -14.10 -15.35 -18.74
C GLU A 239 -14.06 -16.56 -19.68
N SER A 240 -13.19 -16.55 -20.70
CA SER A 240 -12.96 -17.67 -21.62
C SER A 240 -11.97 -18.70 -21.08
N GLU A 241 -11.56 -18.58 -19.84
CA GLU A 241 -10.64 -19.51 -19.16
C GLU A 241 -9.27 -19.70 -19.83
N LEU A 242 -8.83 -18.72 -20.63
CA LEU A 242 -7.59 -18.80 -21.40
C LEU A 242 -6.33 -18.52 -20.57
N TYR A 243 -6.49 -17.92 -19.35
CA TYR A 243 -5.37 -17.79 -18.45
C TYR A 243 -5.10 -19.08 -17.68
N PRO A 244 -3.89 -19.67 -17.80
CA PRO A 244 -3.43 -20.72 -16.89
C PRO A 244 -3.46 -20.26 -15.44
N ASN A 245 -3.79 -21.17 -14.51
CA ASN A 245 -3.88 -20.84 -13.10
C ASN A 245 -2.52 -20.48 -12.46
N SER A 246 -1.43 -20.94 -13.06
CA SER A 246 -0.05 -20.68 -12.64
C SER A 246 0.44 -19.26 -12.98
N ILE A 247 -0.21 -18.53 -13.89
CA ILE A 247 0.11 -17.13 -14.16
C ILE A 247 -0.61 -16.24 -13.16
N ILE A 248 0.15 -15.65 -12.21
CA ILE A 248 -0.37 -14.80 -11.15
C ILE A 248 -0.11 -13.31 -11.45
N GLY A 249 1.00 -13.00 -12.11
CA GLY A 249 1.42 -11.62 -12.39
C GLY A 249 0.44 -10.85 -13.28
N PHE A 250 0.23 -9.57 -12.97
CA PHE A 250 -0.59 -8.60 -13.72
C PHE A 250 -2.08 -8.97 -13.89
N ARG A 251 -2.60 -9.90 -13.08
CA ARG A 251 -4.02 -10.27 -13.06
C ARG A 251 -4.75 -9.58 -11.90
N LYS A 252 -6.02 -9.23 -12.12
CA LYS A 252 -6.86 -8.58 -11.11
C LYS A 252 -7.11 -9.54 -9.92
N LYS A 253 -7.08 -8.99 -8.71
CA LYS A 253 -7.32 -9.72 -7.44
C LYS A 253 -6.31 -10.84 -7.14
N LEU A 254 -5.24 -10.98 -7.91
CA LEU A 254 -4.11 -11.87 -7.63
C LEU A 254 -2.85 -11.05 -7.34
N GLY A 255 -1.95 -11.59 -6.54
CA GLY A 255 -0.73 -10.90 -6.14
C GLY A 255 0.40 -11.85 -5.74
N THR A 256 1.56 -11.29 -5.43
CA THR A 256 2.77 -12.05 -5.07
C THR A 256 2.55 -13.00 -3.89
N GLN A 257 1.67 -12.65 -2.96
CA GLN A 257 1.36 -13.48 -1.80
C GLN A 257 0.60 -14.76 -2.16
N ASP A 258 -0.08 -14.80 -3.32
CA ASP A 258 -0.80 -15.99 -3.79
C ASP A 258 0.15 -17.06 -4.36
N ALA A 259 1.30 -16.62 -4.90
CA ALA A 259 2.40 -17.53 -5.20
C ALA A 259 3.08 -18.06 -3.92
N MET A 260 3.21 -17.21 -2.90
CA MET A 260 3.87 -17.59 -1.64
C MET A 260 3.08 -18.62 -0.85
N ILE A 261 1.74 -18.61 -0.89
CA ILE A 261 0.94 -19.56 -0.11
C ILE A 261 1.09 -21.01 -0.62
N LEU A 262 1.27 -21.19 -1.93
CA LEU A 262 1.55 -22.52 -2.52
C LEU A 262 2.93 -23.01 -2.08
N LEU A 263 3.96 -22.18 -2.19
CA LEU A 263 5.30 -22.52 -1.71
C LEU A 263 5.33 -22.80 -0.22
N LYS A 264 4.54 -22.05 0.58
CA LYS A 264 4.42 -22.33 2.01
C LYS A 264 3.87 -23.73 2.26
N ASN A 265 2.77 -24.07 1.62
CA ASN A 265 2.08 -25.34 1.83
C ASN A 265 2.91 -26.54 1.36
N GLU A 266 3.54 -26.45 0.18
CA GLU A 266 4.18 -27.59 -0.45
C GLU A 266 5.67 -27.72 -0.11
N ILE A 267 6.35 -26.62 0.22
CA ILE A 267 7.81 -26.61 0.45
C ILE A 267 8.20 -26.29 1.89
N ILE A 268 7.59 -25.22 2.46
CA ILE A 268 8.02 -24.71 3.76
C ILE A 268 7.37 -25.47 4.91
N ASP A 269 6.09 -25.83 4.77
CA ASP A 269 5.38 -26.63 5.76
C ASP A 269 5.81 -28.09 5.66
N ASP A 270 6.07 -28.66 6.84
CA ASP A 270 6.52 -30.06 6.97
C ASP A 270 5.32 -30.97 7.28
N THR A 271 4.31 -30.91 6.38
CA THR A 271 3.03 -31.58 6.61
C THR A 271 3.08 -33.08 6.44
N THR A 272 4.09 -33.63 5.76
CA THR A 272 4.09 -35.01 5.31
C THR A 272 5.18 -35.89 5.94
N GLY A 273 6.11 -35.33 6.74
CA GLY A 273 7.22 -36.12 7.32
C GLY A 273 8.07 -36.80 6.24
N THR A 274 8.13 -36.24 5.04
CA THR A 274 8.84 -36.83 3.91
C THR A 274 10.33 -36.96 4.20
N LYS A 275 10.88 -38.11 3.87
CA LYS A 275 12.32 -38.40 3.95
C LYS A 275 13.09 -37.84 2.73
N ASP A 276 12.41 -37.21 1.80
CA ASP A 276 12.94 -36.78 0.51
C ASP A 276 13.40 -35.32 0.51
N ASN A 277 14.33 -35.00 -0.35
CA ASN A 277 14.69 -33.63 -0.67
C ASN A 277 13.53 -32.90 -1.36
N ARG A 278 13.48 -31.58 -1.23
CA ARG A 278 12.59 -30.68 -1.95
C ARG A 278 13.43 -29.65 -2.68
N ALA A 279 12.99 -29.22 -3.84
CA ALA A 279 13.75 -28.23 -4.61
C ALA A 279 12.88 -27.08 -5.09
N ILE A 280 13.47 -25.88 -5.12
CA ILE A 280 12.93 -24.67 -5.71
C ILE A 280 13.92 -24.16 -6.74
N LEU A 281 13.47 -23.95 -7.96
CA LEU A 281 14.25 -23.33 -9.02
C LEU A 281 13.62 -22.00 -9.41
N GLY A 282 14.33 -20.92 -9.19
CA GLY A 282 13.99 -19.57 -9.68
C GLY A 282 14.67 -19.33 -11.02
N LEU A 283 13.91 -19.14 -12.09
CA LEU A 283 14.43 -18.83 -13.42
C LEU A 283 14.20 -17.34 -13.74
N ASP A 284 15.27 -16.63 -14.14
CA ASP A 284 15.24 -15.24 -14.61
C ASP A 284 15.30 -15.20 -16.14
N LEU A 285 14.42 -14.46 -16.78
CA LEU A 285 14.44 -14.24 -18.22
C LEU A 285 15.21 -12.96 -18.56
N GLN A 286 16.16 -13.07 -19.52
CA GLN A 286 17.01 -11.93 -19.90
C GLN A 286 16.22 -10.82 -20.56
N SER A 287 16.19 -9.62 -19.92
CA SER A 287 15.63 -8.40 -20.54
C SER A 287 14.24 -8.61 -21.15
N ALA A 288 13.38 -9.33 -20.48
CA ALA A 288 12.13 -9.91 -20.98
C ALA A 288 11.27 -8.92 -21.81
N PHE A 289 11.00 -7.72 -21.26
CA PHE A 289 10.21 -6.69 -21.95
C PHE A 289 10.93 -6.06 -23.16
N ASP A 290 12.26 -6.09 -23.18
CA ASP A 290 13.06 -5.42 -24.21
C ASP A 290 13.42 -6.38 -25.36
N LYS A 291 13.32 -7.71 -25.15
CA LYS A 291 13.74 -8.73 -26.12
C LYS A 291 12.60 -9.53 -26.74
N VAL A 292 11.37 -9.44 -26.23
CA VAL A 292 10.24 -10.20 -26.78
C VAL A 292 9.97 -9.81 -28.23
N ARG A 293 9.93 -10.78 -29.16
CA ARG A 293 9.62 -10.54 -30.57
C ARG A 293 8.16 -10.24 -30.79
N HIS A 294 7.85 -9.27 -31.64
CA HIS A 294 6.49 -8.90 -31.99
C HIS A 294 5.73 -10.06 -32.67
N SER A 295 6.42 -10.86 -33.50
CA SER A 295 5.86 -12.07 -34.11
C SER A 295 5.33 -13.06 -33.08
N ALA A 296 6.04 -13.29 -31.97
CA ALA A 296 5.58 -14.17 -30.89
C ALA A 296 4.31 -13.64 -30.19
N ILE A 297 4.23 -12.34 -29.93
CA ILE A 297 3.02 -11.72 -29.36
C ILE A 297 1.84 -11.88 -30.32
N LEU A 298 2.00 -11.55 -31.59
CA LEU A 298 0.97 -11.61 -32.62
C LEU A 298 0.48 -13.03 -32.88
N ALA A 299 1.39 -14.02 -32.87
CA ALA A 299 1.06 -15.44 -32.97
C ALA A 299 0.15 -15.89 -31.81
N GLN A 300 0.40 -15.42 -30.58
CA GLN A 300 -0.44 -15.76 -29.44
C GLN A 300 -1.81 -15.05 -29.51
N VAL A 301 -1.90 -13.82 -30.00
CA VAL A 301 -3.16 -13.14 -30.24
C VAL A 301 -4.05 -13.92 -31.21
N SER A 302 -3.46 -14.46 -32.31
CA SER A 302 -4.17 -15.31 -33.24
C SER A 302 -4.58 -16.64 -32.61
N ARG A 303 -3.66 -17.31 -31.91
CA ARG A 303 -3.92 -18.62 -31.27
C ARG A 303 -5.01 -18.53 -30.18
N LEU A 304 -5.13 -17.41 -29.47
CA LEU A 304 -6.12 -17.19 -28.45
C LEU A 304 -7.45 -16.62 -28.99
N ASN A 305 -7.59 -16.51 -30.32
CA ASN A 305 -8.79 -15.99 -31.00
C ASN A 305 -9.26 -14.63 -30.46
N MET A 306 -8.31 -13.68 -30.29
CA MET A 306 -8.60 -12.38 -29.73
C MET A 306 -9.24 -11.38 -30.73
N GLY A 307 -9.56 -11.83 -31.93
CA GLY A 307 -10.24 -11.02 -32.95
C GLY A 307 -9.30 -10.25 -33.87
N ARG A 308 -9.82 -9.94 -35.09
CA ARG A 308 -9.05 -9.28 -36.15
C ARG A 308 -8.68 -7.85 -35.77
N ARG A 309 -9.60 -7.06 -35.18
CA ARG A 309 -9.34 -5.68 -34.77
C ARG A 309 -8.32 -5.59 -33.64
N THR A 310 -8.37 -6.53 -32.69
CA THR A 310 -7.36 -6.66 -31.63
C THR A 310 -5.97 -6.91 -32.21
N TYR A 311 -5.88 -7.87 -33.16
CA TYR A 311 -4.61 -8.21 -33.82
C TYR A 311 -4.05 -6.99 -34.56
N GLN A 312 -4.88 -6.32 -35.39
CA GLN A 312 -4.44 -5.19 -36.17
C GLN A 312 -4.00 -4.01 -35.29
N TYR A 313 -4.72 -3.75 -34.22
CA TYR A 313 -4.34 -2.73 -33.22
C TYR A 313 -2.97 -3.02 -32.59
N ILE A 314 -2.75 -4.25 -32.14
CA ILE A 314 -1.48 -4.66 -31.52
C ILE A 314 -0.36 -4.62 -32.57
N LYS A 315 -0.61 -5.07 -33.81
CA LYS A 315 0.34 -5.00 -34.91
C LYS A 315 0.78 -3.56 -35.18
N ASP A 316 -0.15 -2.63 -35.32
CA ASP A 316 0.14 -1.22 -35.57
C ASP A 316 0.81 -0.53 -34.36
N PHE A 317 0.40 -0.86 -33.14
CA PHE A 317 1.03 -0.37 -31.90
C PHE A 317 2.50 -0.82 -31.76
N LEU A 318 2.85 -1.98 -32.26
CA LEU A 318 4.22 -2.53 -32.18
C LEU A 318 5.11 -2.10 -33.35
N THR A 319 4.52 -1.73 -34.50
CA THR A 319 5.27 -1.35 -35.71
C THR A 319 5.57 0.15 -35.76
N GLU A 320 6.59 0.53 -36.51
CA GLU A 320 7.00 1.93 -36.76
C GLU A 320 7.13 2.80 -35.48
N ARG A 321 7.57 2.20 -34.40
CA ARG A 321 7.77 2.91 -33.16
C ARG A 321 9.04 3.73 -33.19
N THR A 322 8.95 4.95 -32.64
CA THR A 322 10.10 5.82 -32.44
C THR A 322 10.27 6.16 -30.97
N THR A 323 11.50 6.39 -30.56
CA THR A 323 11.78 6.84 -29.20
C THR A 323 13.03 7.71 -29.15
N GLU A 324 12.99 8.65 -28.21
CA GLU A 324 14.07 9.55 -27.86
C GLU A 324 14.48 9.27 -26.41
N ILE A 325 15.79 9.04 -26.14
CA ILE A 325 16.27 8.92 -24.76
C ILE A 325 16.53 10.30 -24.17
N CYS A 326 15.99 10.53 -22.97
CA CYS A 326 16.26 11.70 -22.15
C CYS A 326 16.83 11.27 -20.80
N ALA A 327 18.07 11.62 -20.52
CA ALA A 327 18.80 11.27 -19.32
C ALA A 327 19.41 12.54 -18.67
N GLY A 328 18.67 13.18 -17.74
CA GLY A 328 19.04 14.49 -17.20
C GLY A 328 19.02 15.55 -18.31
N ASP A 329 20.14 16.23 -18.52
CA ASP A 329 20.30 17.23 -19.59
C ASP A 329 20.76 16.62 -20.93
N LEU A 330 21.10 15.32 -20.92
CA LEU A 330 21.51 14.59 -22.11
C LEU A 330 20.26 14.12 -22.87
N GLN A 331 20.18 14.51 -24.16
CA GLN A 331 19.12 14.13 -25.07
C GLN A 331 19.74 13.44 -26.28
N LEU A 332 19.29 12.22 -26.60
CA LEU A 332 19.73 11.50 -27.78
C LEU A 332 18.75 11.73 -28.93
N GLU A 333 19.23 11.54 -30.16
CA GLU A 333 18.37 11.63 -31.34
C GLU A 333 17.24 10.63 -31.33
N GLU A 334 16.09 10.98 -31.95
CA GLU A 334 14.97 10.09 -32.14
C GLU A 334 15.36 8.91 -33.01
N LYS A 335 15.08 7.71 -32.54
CA LYS A 335 15.44 6.47 -33.20
C LYS A 335 14.20 5.60 -33.49
N LYS A 336 14.18 5.03 -34.70
CA LYS A 336 13.17 4.04 -35.07
C LYS A 336 13.55 2.69 -34.46
N LEU A 337 12.59 2.05 -33.78
CA LEU A 337 12.75 0.73 -33.16
C LEU A 337 12.33 -0.38 -34.14
N GLY A 338 13.00 -1.52 -34.08
CA GLY A 338 12.65 -2.71 -34.89
C GLY A 338 11.52 -3.55 -34.28
N SER A 339 11.41 -4.82 -34.71
CA SER A 339 10.33 -5.74 -34.36
C SER A 339 10.53 -6.51 -33.07
N VAL A 340 11.19 -5.87 -32.08
CA VAL A 340 11.51 -6.47 -30.79
C VAL A 340 11.19 -5.50 -29.64
N GLY A 341 10.73 -6.04 -28.53
CA GLY A 341 10.47 -5.32 -27.29
C GLY A 341 9.14 -4.60 -27.24
N THR A 342 8.71 -4.34 -26.02
CA THR A 342 7.50 -3.56 -25.70
C THR A 342 7.86 -2.37 -24.82
N PRO A 343 7.18 -1.21 -24.96
CA PRO A 343 7.56 -0.03 -24.18
C PRO A 343 7.36 -0.25 -22.67
N GLN A 344 8.44 -0.22 -21.89
CA GLN A 344 8.34 -0.23 -20.44
C GLN A 344 7.64 1.04 -19.95
N GLY A 345 6.40 0.89 -19.43
CA GLY A 345 5.55 2.02 -19.02
C GLY A 345 4.28 2.18 -19.84
N SER A 346 4.10 1.43 -20.93
CA SER A 346 2.81 1.34 -21.61
C SER A 346 1.82 0.50 -20.81
N VAL A 347 0.55 0.88 -20.88
CA VAL A 347 -0.55 0.21 -20.16
C VAL A 347 -0.69 -1.27 -20.55
N ILE A 348 -0.53 -1.60 -21.84
CA ILE A 348 -0.78 -2.95 -22.37
C ILE A 348 0.46 -3.85 -22.38
N SER A 349 1.69 -3.32 -22.23
CA SER A 349 2.92 -4.13 -22.30
C SER A 349 2.96 -5.30 -21.34
N PRO A 350 2.49 -5.19 -20.08
CA PRO A 350 2.43 -6.35 -19.19
C PRO A 350 1.50 -7.45 -19.67
N LEU A 351 0.36 -7.09 -20.27
CA LEU A 351 -0.56 -8.07 -20.84
C LEU A 351 0.05 -8.76 -22.07
N LEU A 352 0.67 -7.98 -22.97
CA LEU A 352 1.31 -8.54 -24.17
C LEU A 352 2.40 -9.55 -23.81
N PHE A 353 3.15 -9.28 -22.74
CA PHE A 353 4.12 -10.22 -22.21
C PHE A 353 3.44 -11.47 -21.64
N ASN A 354 2.36 -11.32 -20.86
CA ASN A 354 1.60 -12.45 -20.34
C ASN A 354 1.03 -13.34 -21.45
N LEU A 355 0.63 -12.79 -22.61
CA LEU A 355 0.17 -13.62 -23.75
C LEU A 355 1.23 -14.62 -24.18
N VAL A 356 2.49 -14.22 -24.24
CA VAL A 356 3.61 -15.12 -24.57
C VAL A 356 3.80 -16.17 -23.47
N MET A 357 3.70 -15.74 -22.21
CA MET A 357 3.87 -16.61 -21.04
C MET A 357 2.73 -17.63 -20.86
N ILE A 358 1.53 -17.39 -21.46
CA ILE A 358 0.46 -18.40 -21.53
C ILE A 358 0.96 -19.67 -22.22
N GLY A 359 1.72 -19.54 -23.31
CA GLY A 359 2.31 -20.69 -24.01
C GLY A 359 3.28 -21.45 -23.11
N VAL A 360 4.11 -20.75 -22.35
CA VAL A 360 5.06 -21.36 -21.39
C VAL A 360 4.33 -22.11 -20.28
N ALA A 361 3.32 -21.48 -19.68
CA ALA A 361 2.53 -22.11 -18.61
C ALA A 361 1.82 -23.39 -19.10
N ASN A 362 1.17 -23.34 -20.28
CA ASN A 362 0.49 -24.48 -20.88
C ASN A 362 1.47 -25.63 -21.24
N ARG A 363 2.72 -25.32 -21.53
CA ARG A 363 3.75 -26.33 -21.79
C ARG A 363 4.24 -26.95 -20.47
N LEU A 364 4.42 -26.15 -19.44
CA LEU A 364 4.79 -26.61 -18.10
C LEU A 364 3.69 -27.47 -17.44
N ASP A 365 2.42 -27.18 -17.69
CA ASP A 365 1.29 -27.98 -17.17
C ASP A 365 1.30 -29.42 -17.70
N ARG A 366 2.11 -29.71 -18.76
CA ARG A 366 2.28 -31.05 -19.31
C ARG A 366 3.47 -31.82 -18.74
N VAL A 367 4.34 -31.13 -17.99
CA VAL A 367 5.47 -31.79 -17.32
C VAL A 367 4.96 -32.37 -16.02
N ALA A 368 5.09 -33.68 -15.85
CA ALA A 368 4.59 -34.37 -14.67
C ALA A 368 5.35 -33.93 -13.41
N GLU A 369 4.64 -33.83 -12.29
CA GLU A 369 5.18 -33.60 -10.94
C GLU A 369 5.93 -32.28 -10.69
N VAL A 370 6.12 -31.44 -11.72
CA VAL A 370 6.61 -30.08 -11.51
C VAL A 370 5.44 -29.16 -11.14
N ARG A 371 5.64 -28.37 -10.11
CA ARG A 371 4.77 -27.26 -9.75
C ARG A 371 5.41 -25.97 -10.21
N HIS A 372 4.61 -25.02 -10.64
CA HIS A 372 5.15 -23.76 -11.12
C HIS A 372 4.21 -22.59 -10.89
N ASN A 373 4.79 -21.40 -10.81
CA ASN A 373 4.05 -20.18 -10.93
C ASN A 373 4.88 -19.10 -11.66
N ILE A 374 4.17 -18.21 -12.34
CA ILE A 374 4.74 -17.17 -13.20
C ILE A 374 4.26 -15.81 -12.72
N TYR A 375 5.21 -14.96 -12.38
CA TYR A 375 4.93 -13.57 -12.02
C TYR A 375 5.78 -12.64 -12.91
N ALA A 376 5.25 -12.20 -14.02
CA ALA A 376 5.98 -11.48 -15.06
C ALA A 376 7.14 -12.33 -15.64
N ASP A 377 8.36 -11.81 -15.51
CA ASP A 377 9.62 -12.44 -15.89
C ASP A 377 10.17 -13.43 -14.84
N ASP A 378 9.64 -13.42 -13.62
CA ASP A 378 10.01 -14.37 -12.57
C ASP A 378 9.23 -15.69 -12.74
N VAL A 379 9.89 -16.75 -13.19
CA VAL A 379 9.35 -18.12 -13.25
C VAL A 379 9.89 -18.90 -12.06
N THR A 380 8.99 -19.41 -11.23
CA THR A 380 9.37 -20.26 -10.09
C THR A 380 8.84 -21.66 -10.30
N LEU A 381 9.74 -22.65 -10.32
CA LEU A 381 9.43 -24.08 -10.40
C LEU A 381 9.75 -24.70 -9.04
N TRP A 382 9.00 -25.74 -8.67
CA TRP A 382 9.35 -26.52 -7.49
C TRP A 382 8.89 -27.96 -7.59
N VAL A 383 9.64 -28.84 -6.91
CA VAL A 383 9.32 -30.26 -6.75
C VAL A 383 9.17 -30.53 -5.25
N PRO A 384 7.98 -30.95 -4.79
CA PRO A 384 7.68 -31.07 -3.35
C PRO A 384 8.31 -32.29 -2.68
N GLY A 385 8.95 -33.20 -3.42
CA GLY A 385 9.62 -34.37 -2.89
C GLY A 385 10.11 -35.29 -3.98
N GLY A 386 10.97 -36.27 -3.63
CA GLY A 386 11.50 -37.26 -4.53
C GLY A 386 13.00 -37.51 -4.31
N SER A 387 13.55 -38.52 -5.02
CA SER A 387 14.99 -38.78 -5.04
C SER A 387 15.75 -37.65 -5.76
N ASP A 388 17.03 -37.48 -5.50
CA ASP A 388 17.83 -36.45 -6.15
C ASP A 388 17.79 -36.56 -7.68
N GLY A 389 17.87 -37.79 -8.23
CA GLY A 389 17.74 -38.01 -9.67
C GLY A 389 16.36 -37.68 -10.22
N HIS A 390 15.31 -37.99 -9.48
CA HIS A 390 13.95 -37.62 -9.85
C HIS A 390 13.78 -36.08 -9.89
N ILE A 391 14.24 -35.37 -8.89
CA ILE A 391 14.19 -33.90 -8.83
C ILE A 391 14.98 -33.30 -9.99
N GLU A 392 16.20 -33.84 -10.27
CA GLU A 392 17.03 -33.38 -11.37
C GLU A 392 16.34 -33.56 -12.72
N THR A 393 15.81 -34.77 -13.01
CA THR A 393 15.12 -35.05 -14.25
C THR A 393 13.89 -34.17 -14.44
N THR A 394 13.03 -34.05 -13.42
CA THR A 394 11.80 -33.25 -13.48
C THR A 394 12.09 -31.77 -13.71
N LEU A 395 13.08 -31.20 -13.00
CA LEU A 395 13.46 -29.80 -13.20
C LEU A 395 14.13 -29.59 -14.57
N GLN A 396 14.94 -30.54 -15.04
CA GLN A 396 15.56 -30.46 -16.37
C GLN A 396 14.53 -30.50 -17.48
N GLU A 397 13.55 -31.39 -17.39
CA GLU A 397 12.43 -31.47 -18.34
C GLU A 397 11.62 -30.16 -18.36
N ALA A 398 11.37 -29.56 -17.19
CA ALA A 398 10.68 -28.30 -17.10
C ALA A 398 11.49 -27.15 -17.73
N VAL A 399 12.80 -27.09 -17.52
CA VAL A 399 13.68 -26.08 -18.14
C VAL A 399 13.69 -26.27 -19.65
N ASN A 400 13.84 -27.50 -20.14
CA ASN A 400 13.81 -27.82 -21.59
C ASN A 400 12.46 -27.39 -22.21
N ALA A 401 11.33 -27.69 -21.54
CA ALA A 401 10.00 -27.32 -22.00
C ALA A 401 9.82 -25.78 -22.09
N ILE A 402 10.39 -25.03 -21.15
CA ILE A 402 10.39 -23.56 -21.19
C ILE A 402 11.21 -23.06 -22.37
N GLU A 403 12.44 -23.53 -22.53
CA GLU A 403 13.35 -23.06 -23.57
C GLU A 403 12.85 -23.41 -24.99
N GLU A 404 12.27 -24.61 -25.18
CA GLU A 404 11.57 -24.98 -26.42
C GLU A 404 10.42 -24.02 -26.75
N GLN A 405 9.57 -23.74 -25.77
CA GLN A 405 8.43 -22.81 -25.95
C GLN A 405 8.86 -21.37 -26.20
N LEU A 406 9.97 -20.95 -25.58
CA LEU A 406 10.56 -19.62 -25.79
C LEU A 406 11.35 -19.53 -27.10
N GLY A 407 11.62 -20.64 -27.74
CA GLY A 407 12.28 -20.70 -29.04
C GLY A 407 11.59 -19.82 -30.08
N GLY A 408 12.33 -18.93 -30.72
CA GLY A 408 11.80 -17.93 -31.66
C GLY A 408 11.11 -16.72 -31.02
N SER A 409 10.84 -16.71 -29.72
CA SER A 409 10.21 -15.57 -29.04
C SER A 409 11.17 -14.39 -28.73
N GLY A 410 12.49 -14.63 -28.87
CA GLY A 410 13.53 -13.67 -28.46
C GLY A 410 13.88 -13.70 -26.97
N LEU A 411 13.14 -14.48 -26.18
CA LEU A 411 13.38 -14.64 -24.75
C LEU A 411 14.34 -15.80 -24.50
N VAL A 412 15.24 -15.62 -23.52
CA VAL A 412 16.27 -16.61 -23.18
C VAL A 412 16.40 -16.66 -21.66
N CYS A 413 16.57 -17.86 -21.09
CA CYS A 413 16.87 -18.03 -19.68
C CYS A 413 18.26 -17.47 -19.33
N SER A 414 18.40 -16.87 -18.16
CA SER A 414 19.66 -16.32 -17.63
C SER A 414 20.25 -17.25 -16.58
N PRO A 415 21.18 -18.16 -16.91
CA PRO A 415 21.74 -19.10 -15.92
C PRO A 415 22.41 -18.39 -14.73
N ALA A 416 23.12 -17.28 -15.01
CA ALA A 416 23.85 -16.52 -13.99
C ALA A 416 22.95 -15.81 -12.96
N LYS A 417 21.65 -15.63 -13.25
CA LYS A 417 20.68 -15.00 -12.36
C LYS A 417 19.63 -15.99 -11.86
N SER A 418 19.56 -17.19 -12.46
CA SER A 418 18.72 -18.27 -11.99
C SER A 418 19.37 -18.97 -10.81
N GLU A 419 18.58 -19.45 -9.86
CA GLU A 419 19.05 -19.99 -8.58
C GLU A 419 18.29 -21.28 -8.27
N LEU A 420 19.03 -22.35 -7.89
CA LEU A 420 18.48 -23.61 -7.41
C LEU A 420 18.67 -23.73 -5.90
N LEU A 421 17.58 -23.92 -5.14
CA LEU A 421 17.63 -24.23 -3.71
C LEU A 421 17.15 -25.65 -3.47
N VAL A 422 18.00 -26.47 -2.87
CA VAL A 422 17.65 -27.84 -2.43
C VAL A 422 17.48 -27.84 -0.91
N ILE A 423 16.31 -28.27 -0.43
CA ILE A 423 15.95 -28.30 0.99
C ILE A 423 15.91 -29.76 1.47
N PRO A 424 16.84 -30.17 2.35
CA PRO A 424 16.92 -31.54 2.85
C PRO A 424 15.74 -31.88 3.78
N PRO A 425 15.40 -33.17 3.97
CA PRO A 425 14.36 -33.62 4.89
C PRO A 425 14.65 -33.25 6.34
N THR A 426 13.61 -33.13 7.16
CA THR A 426 13.71 -32.91 8.61
C THR A 426 14.27 -34.17 9.26
N GLY A 427 15.42 -34.05 9.90
CA GLY A 427 16.09 -35.18 10.58
C GLY A 427 17.31 -35.73 9.85
N ALA A 428 17.56 -35.35 8.60
CA ALA A 428 18.82 -35.65 7.92
C ALA A 428 19.95 -34.82 8.52
N GLY A 429 20.59 -35.33 9.59
CA GLY A 429 21.83 -34.72 10.05
C GLY A 429 21.94 -34.27 11.50
N ARG A 430 21.60 -35.12 12.49
CA ARG A 430 22.49 -35.17 13.68
C ARG A 430 23.74 -35.87 13.22
N LYS A 431 24.76 -35.11 12.83
CA LYS A 431 26.11 -35.64 12.62
C LYS A 431 26.48 -36.40 13.89
N ARG A 432 26.57 -37.72 13.81
CA ARG A 432 27.35 -38.48 14.81
C ARG A 432 28.75 -37.94 14.71
N LYS A 433 29.27 -37.44 15.80
CA LYS A 433 30.54 -36.72 15.95
C LYS A 433 31.79 -37.50 15.55
N ASN A 434 31.68 -38.74 15.07
CA ASN A 434 32.79 -39.67 14.88
C ASN A 434 32.82 -40.38 13.52
N MET A 435 32.39 -39.75 12.42
CA MET A 435 32.70 -40.28 11.09
C MET A 435 33.02 -39.10 10.18
N GLU A 436 34.28 -38.82 9.93
CA GLU A 436 34.85 -38.01 8.85
C GLU A 436 34.75 -38.77 7.51
N VAL A 437 33.57 -39.17 7.12
CA VAL A 437 33.35 -39.52 5.72
C VAL A 437 32.45 -38.40 5.19
N GLU A 438 33.05 -37.44 4.49
CA GLU A 438 32.34 -36.55 3.58
C GLU A 438 31.70 -37.40 2.49
N TYR A 439 30.51 -37.89 2.74
CA TYR A 439 29.64 -38.33 1.64
C TYR A 439 29.37 -37.09 0.79
N GLU A 440 30.11 -36.96 -0.31
CA GLU A 440 29.72 -36.05 -1.39
C GLU A 440 28.33 -36.50 -1.84
N ARG A 441 27.29 -35.76 -1.41
CA ARG A 441 25.95 -36.02 -1.89
C ARG A 441 25.94 -35.75 -3.41
N PRO A 442 25.30 -36.62 -4.23
CA PRO A 442 25.13 -36.33 -5.62
C PRO A 442 24.48 -34.96 -5.77
N LYS A 443 25.15 -34.07 -6.48
CA LYS A 443 24.75 -32.70 -6.66
C LYS A 443 23.70 -32.65 -7.73
N ILE A 444 22.48 -32.19 -7.41
CA ILE A 444 21.43 -31.93 -8.39
C ILE A 444 21.95 -30.87 -9.36
N THR A 445 22.03 -31.22 -10.66
CA THR A 445 22.60 -30.35 -11.68
C THR A 445 21.59 -30.07 -12.78
N VAL A 446 21.05 -28.86 -12.82
CA VAL A 446 20.11 -28.43 -13.87
C VAL A 446 20.83 -27.47 -14.82
N LYS A 447 20.67 -27.71 -16.14
CA LYS A 447 21.35 -26.97 -17.20
C LYS A 447 20.34 -26.27 -18.10
N THR A 448 20.72 -25.12 -18.63
CA THR A 448 20.02 -24.49 -19.76
C THR A 448 20.40 -25.14 -21.09
N ALA A 449 19.64 -24.90 -22.16
CA ALA A 449 19.92 -25.42 -23.50
C ALA A 449 21.34 -25.04 -24.02
N GLY A 450 21.89 -23.94 -23.52
CA GLY A 450 23.27 -23.55 -23.77
C GLY A 450 24.31 -24.37 -22.96
N GLY A 451 23.93 -25.42 -22.25
CA GLY A 451 24.80 -26.28 -21.45
C GLY A 451 25.32 -25.65 -20.15
N GLN A 452 24.92 -24.42 -19.80
CA GLN A 452 25.36 -23.74 -18.60
C GLN A 452 24.57 -24.21 -17.38
N VAL A 453 25.28 -24.55 -16.30
CA VAL A 453 24.70 -25.04 -15.08
C VAL A 453 24.09 -23.88 -14.28
N ILE A 454 22.86 -24.09 -13.77
CA ILE A 454 22.21 -23.16 -12.84
C ILE A 454 22.82 -23.37 -11.45
N PRO A 455 23.30 -22.30 -10.79
CA PRO A 455 23.97 -22.41 -9.49
C PRO A 455 23.02 -22.86 -8.36
N GLU A 456 23.47 -23.85 -7.56
CA GLU A 456 22.83 -24.18 -6.29
C GLU A 456 23.18 -23.14 -5.23
N VAL A 457 22.16 -22.66 -4.47
CA VAL A 457 22.30 -21.62 -3.46
C VAL A 457 21.83 -22.08 -2.09
N GLU A 458 22.39 -21.50 -1.03
CA GLU A 458 21.97 -21.76 0.37
C GLU A 458 20.65 -21.04 0.74
N LYS A 459 20.25 -20.08 -0.06
CA LYS A 459 19.03 -19.28 0.12
C LYS A 459 18.54 -18.74 -1.19
N ILE A 460 17.23 -18.75 -1.37
CA ILE A 460 16.56 -18.16 -2.54
C ILE A 460 15.56 -17.09 -2.09
N ARG A 461 15.35 -16.11 -2.97
CA ARG A 461 14.35 -15.08 -2.75
C ARG A 461 13.27 -15.13 -3.82
N VAL A 462 12.10 -15.65 -3.48
CA VAL A 462 10.94 -15.72 -4.36
C VAL A 462 9.96 -14.60 -4.03
N LEU A 463 9.76 -13.65 -4.93
CA LEU A 463 8.82 -12.53 -4.82
C LEU A 463 8.90 -11.75 -3.48
N GLY A 464 10.05 -11.77 -2.82
CA GLY A 464 10.28 -11.11 -1.54
C GLY A 464 10.29 -12.02 -0.32
N LEU A 465 9.80 -13.25 -0.43
CA LEU A 465 9.93 -14.31 0.55
C LEU A 465 11.37 -14.87 0.50
N LEU A 466 12.07 -14.89 1.63
CA LEU A 466 13.41 -15.44 1.72
C LEU A 466 13.35 -16.86 2.32
N ILE A 467 13.73 -17.85 1.54
CA ILE A 467 13.72 -19.26 1.94
C ILE A 467 15.18 -19.71 2.07
N GLN A 468 15.52 -20.37 3.17
CA GLN A 468 16.86 -20.86 3.48
C GLN A 468 16.88 -22.40 3.53
N ARG A 469 17.96 -23.01 3.04
CA ARG A 469 18.17 -24.47 3.04
C ARG A 469 17.99 -25.11 4.41
N ASN A 470 18.48 -24.43 5.47
CA ASN A 470 18.40 -24.89 6.85
C ASN A 470 17.05 -24.67 7.54
N ARG A 471 16.04 -24.17 6.81
CA ARG A 471 14.71 -23.84 7.32
C ARG A 471 14.68 -22.90 8.53
N VAL A 472 15.72 -22.07 8.70
CA VAL A 472 15.81 -21.04 9.75
C VAL A 472 15.50 -19.69 9.14
N ASN A 473 14.71 -18.86 9.83
CA ASN A 473 14.31 -17.54 9.33
C ASN A 473 15.18 -16.39 9.88
N GLY A 474 16.37 -16.69 10.39
CA GLY A 474 17.22 -15.72 11.07
C GLY A 474 17.55 -14.48 10.22
N GLU A 475 17.86 -14.65 8.94
CA GLU A 475 18.14 -13.52 8.04
C GLU A 475 16.89 -12.68 7.80
N MET A 476 15.71 -13.29 7.65
CA MET A 476 14.47 -12.56 7.51
C MET A 476 14.16 -11.76 8.78
N VAL A 477 14.31 -12.36 9.97
CA VAL A 477 14.15 -11.66 11.26
C VAL A 477 15.09 -10.45 11.34
N ASN A 478 16.35 -10.60 10.96
CA ASN A 478 17.33 -9.50 10.96
C ASN A 478 16.94 -8.39 9.97
N LYS A 479 16.46 -8.75 8.78
CA LYS A 479 15.96 -7.79 7.77
C LYS A 479 14.75 -7.01 8.27
N LEU A 480 13.78 -7.68 8.91
CA LEU A 480 12.61 -7.03 9.50
C LEU A 480 13.01 -6.11 10.66
N ALA A 481 13.94 -6.55 11.52
CA ALA A 481 14.48 -5.74 12.62
C ALA A 481 15.20 -4.49 12.10
N ALA A 482 15.97 -4.59 11.02
CA ALA A 482 16.64 -3.45 10.39
C ALA A 482 15.63 -2.42 9.83
N LYS A 483 14.54 -2.88 9.20
CA LYS A 483 13.46 -2.00 8.73
C LYS A 483 12.76 -1.29 9.90
N ALA A 484 12.46 -2.00 10.96
CA ALA A 484 11.88 -1.41 12.16
C ALA A 484 12.83 -0.41 12.83
N ALA A 485 14.14 -0.70 12.88
CA ALA A 485 15.16 0.23 13.38
C ALA A 485 15.23 1.53 12.57
N ALA A 486 15.10 1.44 11.23
CA ALA A 486 15.01 2.62 10.36
C ALA A 486 13.76 3.46 10.67
N ALA A 487 12.60 2.83 10.84
CA ALA A 487 11.38 3.52 11.25
C ALA A 487 11.51 4.19 12.63
N MET A 488 12.16 3.53 13.60
CA MET A 488 12.43 4.12 14.91
C MET A 488 13.37 5.33 14.84
N ARG A 489 14.37 5.31 13.95
CA ARG A 489 15.22 6.50 13.70
C ARG A 489 14.42 7.66 13.13
N LEU A 490 13.54 7.40 12.16
CA LEU A 490 12.62 8.40 11.63
C LEU A 490 11.75 9.01 12.75
N ILE A 491 11.13 8.17 13.59
CA ILE A 491 10.29 8.63 14.70
C ILE A 491 11.06 9.55 15.63
N LYS A 492 12.31 9.20 15.99
CA LYS A 492 13.17 10.04 16.82
C LYS A 492 13.54 11.38 16.16
N ARG A 493 13.56 11.47 14.84
CA ARG A 493 13.79 12.72 14.10
C ARG A 493 12.57 13.64 14.12
N VAL A 494 11.36 13.09 13.95
CA VAL A 494 10.12 13.88 13.80
C VAL A 494 9.37 14.10 15.12
N SER A 495 9.77 13.44 16.20
CA SER A 495 9.13 13.56 17.50
C SER A 495 10.06 13.16 18.63
N ASN A 496 9.90 13.84 19.76
CA ASN A 496 10.50 13.46 21.03
C ASN A 496 9.42 13.37 22.12
N ARG A 497 9.81 13.25 23.38
CA ARG A 497 8.84 13.19 24.49
C ARG A 497 8.15 14.51 24.80
N ARG A 498 8.66 15.65 24.33
CA ARG A 498 8.16 16.97 24.65
C ARG A 498 7.47 17.68 23.49
N ALA A 499 7.89 17.40 22.25
CA ALA A 499 7.44 18.09 21.06
C ALA A 499 7.47 17.18 19.83
N GLY A 500 6.91 17.63 18.71
CA GLY A 500 6.84 16.95 17.44
C GLY A 500 5.49 16.30 17.17
N MET A 501 5.46 15.35 16.24
CA MET A 501 4.22 14.69 15.80
C MET A 501 3.51 13.96 16.93
N LYS A 502 2.18 13.96 16.90
CA LYS A 502 1.31 13.28 17.86
C LYS A 502 1.33 11.75 17.72
N GLU A 503 0.83 11.08 18.76
CA GLU A 503 0.80 9.62 18.86
C GLU A 503 0.14 8.93 17.65
N GLU A 504 -1.00 9.44 17.20
CA GLU A 504 -1.75 8.87 16.08
C GLU A 504 -0.91 8.84 14.79
N SER A 505 -0.29 9.95 14.44
CA SER A 505 0.58 10.05 13.27
C SER A 505 1.81 9.16 13.38
N LEU A 506 2.43 9.08 14.57
CA LEU A 506 3.59 8.23 14.81
C LEU A 506 3.26 6.74 14.74
N THR A 507 2.10 6.32 15.24
CA THR A 507 1.64 4.92 15.10
C THR A 507 1.36 4.56 13.65
N ARG A 508 0.83 5.49 12.84
CA ARG A 508 0.71 5.33 11.38
C ARG A 508 2.07 5.17 10.70
N LEU A 509 3.12 5.88 11.15
CA LEU A 509 4.47 5.70 10.63
C LEU A 509 5.04 4.32 10.97
N VAL A 510 4.87 3.84 12.21
CA VAL A 510 5.28 2.47 12.59
C VAL A 510 4.58 1.45 11.70
N GLN A 511 3.27 1.61 11.51
CA GLN A 511 2.47 0.70 10.68
C GLN A 511 2.94 0.69 9.22
N SER A 512 3.20 1.87 8.64
CA SER A 512 3.57 2.01 7.23
C SER A 512 5.02 1.62 6.93
N PHE A 513 5.97 1.87 7.84
CA PHE A 513 7.40 1.70 7.57
C PHE A 513 8.07 0.55 8.31
N ALA A 514 7.40 -0.08 9.28
CA ALA A 514 7.90 -1.25 9.99
C ALA A 514 6.95 -2.44 9.88
N VAL A 515 5.71 -2.31 10.37
CA VAL A 515 4.77 -3.43 10.47
C VAL A 515 4.33 -3.93 9.10
N SER A 516 4.21 -3.08 8.08
CA SER A 516 3.87 -3.48 6.71
C SER A 516 4.83 -4.51 6.12
N HIS A 517 6.13 -4.42 6.44
CA HIS A 517 7.12 -5.40 6.01
C HIS A 517 6.95 -6.75 6.73
N ILE A 518 6.54 -6.72 8.01
CA ILE A 518 6.24 -7.92 8.79
C ILE A 518 4.97 -8.56 8.24
N THR A 519 3.89 -7.78 8.04
CA THR A 519 2.61 -8.24 7.49
C THR A 519 2.81 -8.95 6.15
N TYR A 520 3.71 -8.44 5.31
CA TYR A 520 3.95 -9.01 3.98
C TYR A 520 4.39 -10.48 4.01
N VAL A 521 5.13 -10.90 5.04
CA VAL A 521 5.71 -12.25 5.15
C VAL A 521 5.19 -13.05 6.34
N ALA A 522 4.39 -12.45 7.22
CA ALA A 522 3.98 -13.04 8.50
C ALA A 522 3.35 -14.42 8.35
N ALA A 523 2.46 -14.60 7.37
CA ALA A 523 1.71 -15.83 7.15
C ALA A 523 2.48 -16.92 6.37
N PHE A 524 3.68 -16.60 5.81
CA PHE A 524 4.37 -17.48 4.85
C PHE A 524 5.63 -18.16 5.40
N HIS A 525 6.02 -17.90 6.62
CA HIS A 525 7.13 -18.58 7.30
C HIS A 525 6.64 -19.44 8.46
N ASN A 526 7.34 -20.53 8.72
CA ASN A 526 7.22 -21.30 9.97
C ASN A 526 8.14 -20.69 11.02
N TRP A 527 7.60 -19.72 11.79
CA TRP A 527 8.37 -19.01 12.81
C TRP A 527 8.61 -19.89 14.02
N ARG A 528 9.88 -20.10 14.37
CA ARG A 528 10.26 -20.75 15.64
C ARG A 528 9.87 -19.85 16.81
N PRO A 529 9.60 -20.40 18.00
CA PRO A 529 9.23 -19.59 19.17
C PRO A 529 10.21 -18.44 19.47
N SER A 530 11.52 -18.68 19.33
CA SER A 530 12.57 -17.67 19.52
C SER A 530 12.52 -16.55 18.46
N GLU A 531 12.24 -16.89 17.20
CA GLU A 531 12.09 -15.93 16.09
C GLU A 531 10.83 -15.08 16.27
N ARG A 532 9.72 -15.71 16.62
CA ARG A 532 8.43 -15.07 16.94
C ARG A 532 8.60 -14.04 18.05
N ASN A 533 9.23 -14.44 19.17
CA ASN A 533 9.51 -13.56 20.30
C ASN A 533 10.38 -12.35 19.90
N LYS A 534 11.37 -12.54 19.01
CA LYS A 534 12.22 -11.45 18.49
C LYS A 534 11.43 -10.47 17.64
N ILE A 535 10.54 -10.95 16.77
CA ILE A 535 9.69 -10.10 15.93
C ILE A 535 8.70 -9.33 16.81
N ASP A 536 8.02 -9.98 17.76
CA ASP A 536 7.13 -9.34 18.70
C ASP A 536 7.82 -8.28 19.56
N ALA A 537 9.03 -8.58 20.03
CA ALA A 537 9.84 -7.59 20.73
C ALA A 537 10.20 -6.40 19.83
N THR A 538 10.46 -6.65 18.55
CA THR A 538 10.74 -5.60 17.55
C THR A 538 9.51 -4.71 17.31
N ILE A 539 8.33 -5.31 17.15
CA ILE A 539 7.06 -4.58 17.03
C ILE A 539 6.83 -3.70 18.27
N ARG A 540 6.93 -4.29 19.47
CA ARG A 540 6.76 -3.55 20.73
C ARG A 540 7.75 -2.40 20.87
N LYS A 541 9.03 -2.59 20.53
CA LYS A 541 10.04 -1.53 20.55
C LYS A 541 9.67 -0.36 19.64
N ALA A 542 9.18 -0.63 18.44
CA ALA A 542 8.80 0.41 17.50
C ALA A 542 7.60 1.24 18.01
N TYR A 543 6.58 0.58 18.55
CA TYR A 543 5.43 1.30 19.13
C TYR A 543 5.78 1.99 20.45
N LYS A 544 6.60 1.40 21.34
CA LYS A 544 7.10 2.10 22.54
C LYS A 544 7.85 3.38 22.18
N ALA A 545 8.67 3.36 21.10
CA ALA A 545 9.34 4.55 20.60
C ALA A 545 8.33 5.62 20.11
N ALA A 546 7.28 5.23 19.40
CA ALA A 546 6.22 6.13 18.94
C ALA A 546 5.45 6.77 20.10
N LEU A 547 5.16 6.00 21.15
CA LEU A 547 4.44 6.49 22.34
C LEU A 547 5.35 7.25 23.33
N GLY A 548 6.66 7.31 23.10
CA GLY A 548 7.62 7.94 24.00
C GLY A 548 7.87 7.17 25.31
N LEU A 549 7.55 5.89 25.33
CA LEU A 549 7.71 5.00 26.47
C LEU A 549 9.16 4.49 26.60
N LEU A 550 9.52 4.04 27.79
CA LEU A 550 10.82 3.40 28.05
C LEU A 550 10.85 1.98 27.45
N GLY A 551 12.02 1.53 27.03
CA GLY A 551 12.20 0.13 26.57
C GLY A 551 11.84 -0.90 27.64
N SER A 552 12.08 -0.57 28.90
CA SER A 552 11.80 -1.39 30.10
C SER A 552 10.33 -1.43 30.51
N THR A 553 9.43 -0.67 29.84
CA THR A 553 7.98 -0.68 30.15
C THR A 553 7.44 -2.13 30.13
N SER A 554 6.63 -2.50 31.15
CA SER A 554 6.01 -3.84 31.25
C SER A 554 5.29 -4.21 29.96
N THR A 555 5.48 -5.45 29.51
CA THR A 555 4.82 -5.97 28.30
C THR A 555 3.32 -6.10 28.51
N GLU A 556 2.88 -6.58 29.66
CA GLU A 556 1.48 -6.74 30.01
C GLU A 556 0.72 -5.40 30.00
N LYS A 557 1.25 -4.39 30.73
CA LYS A 557 0.66 -3.05 30.73
C LYS A 557 0.68 -2.39 29.35
N PHE A 558 1.71 -2.67 28.56
CA PHE A 558 1.80 -2.18 27.20
C PHE A 558 0.77 -2.84 26.25
N MET A 559 0.51 -4.16 26.43
CA MET A 559 -0.54 -4.88 25.70
C MET A 559 -1.93 -4.32 25.99
N ALA A 560 -2.19 -3.93 27.25
CA ALA A 560 -3.45 -3.33 27.71
C ALA A 560 -3.79 -1.99 27.05
N LEU A 561 -2.82 -1.33 26.40
CA LEU A 561 -3.09 -0.12 25.62
C LEU A 561 -3.81 -0.39 24.29
N GLY A 562 -3.83 -1.62 23.79
CA GLY A 562 -4.50 -2.01 22.54
C GLY A 562 -3.94 -1.32 21.27
N VAL A 563 -2.65 -0.91 21.26
CA VAL A 563 -2.07 -0.10 20.16
C VAL A 563 -1.40 -0.92 19.06
N HIS A 564 -1.06 -2.19 19.32
CA HIS A 564 -0.36 -3.05 18.37
C HIS A 564 -0.90 -4.47 18.34
N ASN A 565 -0.52 -5.22 17.33
CA ASN A 565 -0.83 -6.64 17.19
C ASN A 565 0.44 -7.47 17.33
N THR A 566 0.29 -8.72 17.76
CA THR A 566 1.36 -9.73 17.76
C THR A 566 1.57 -10.28 16.35
N LEU A 567 2.69 -10.97 16.14
CA LEU A 567 2.98 -11.64 14.88
C LEU A 567 1.89 -12.64 14.50
N ASP A 568 1.41 -13.42 15.46
CA ASP A 568 0.37 -14.45 15.22
C ASP A 568 -0.96 -13.82 14.80
N GLU A 569 -1.37 -12.73 15.45
CA GLU A 569 -2.59 -12.00 15.07
C GLU A 569 -2.48 -11.37 13.68
N ILE A 570 -1.28 -10.86 13.33
CA ILE A 570 -1.01 -10.33 12.00
C ILE A 570 -1.05 -11.45 10.95
N ALA A 571 -0.43 -12.60 11.24
CA ALA A 571 -0.40 -13.74 10.33
C ALA A 571 -1.80 -14.33 10.10
N GLU A 572 -2.60 -14.47 11.16
CA GLU A 572 -3.98 -14.93 11.07
C GLU A 572 -4.84 -13.97 10.24
N ALA A 573 -4.78 -12.67 10.53
CA ALA A 573 -5.54 -11.67 9.79
C ALA A 573 -5.14 -11.64 8.30
N GLN A 574 -3.85 -11.78 8.01
CA GLN A 574 -3.33 -11.87 6.66
C GLN A 574 -3.85 -13.10 5.92
N ARG A 575 -3.78 -14.27 6.57
CA ARG A 575 -4.25 -15.54 6.01
C ARG A 575 -5.75 -15.49 5.74
N THR A 576 -6.56 -15.08 6.72
CA THR A 576 -8.02 -15.00 6.56
C THR A 576 -8.42 -14.07 5.40
N ALA A 577 -7.85 -12.86 5.35
CA ALA A 577 -8.15 -11.92 4.28
C ALA A 577 -7.67 -12.41 2.90
N GLN A 578 -6.58 -13.18 2.84
CA GLN A 578 -6.09 -13.78 1.60
C GLN A 578 -7.02 -14.89 1.12
N LEU A 579 -7.45 -15.80 1.99
CA LEU A 579 -8.35 -16.89 1.66
C LEU A 579 -9.70 -16.37 1.16
N GLU A 580 -10.23 -15.34 1.81
CA GLU A 580 -11.47 -14.67 1.37
C GLU A 580 -11.33 -14.10 -0.05
N ARG A 581 -10.26 -13.33 -0.29
CA ARG A 581 -10.00 -12.73 -1.61
C ARG A 581 -9.78 -13.80 -2.70
N LEU A 582 -9.11 -14.90 -2.38
CA LEU A 582 -8.91 -16.02 -3.32
C LEU A 582 -10.24 -16.67 -3.72
N SER A 583 -11.21 -16.74 -2.84
CA SER A 583 -12.55 -17.26 -3.15
C SER A 583 -13.27 -16.49 -4.26
N GLU A 584 -12.89 -15.22 -4.49
CA GLU A 584 -13.53 -14.35 -5.48
C GLU A 584 -13.13 -14.63 -6.93
N THR A 585 -12.00 -15.31 -7.18
CA THR A 585 -11.51 -15.57 -8.54
C THR A 585 -11.47 -17.07 -8.84
N ARG A 586 -11.55 -17.44 -10.15
CA ARG A 586 -11.41 -18.83 -10.59
C ARG A 586 -10.08 -19.42 -10.14
N THR A 587 -8.97 -18.74 -10.48
CA THR A 587 -7.62 -19.15 -10.10
C THR A 587 -7.44 -19.23 -8.59
N GLY A 588 -8.01 -18.26 -7.85
CA GLY A 588 -7.97 -18.31 -6.40
C GLY A 588 -8.69 -19.52 -5.81
N ARG A 589 -9.87 -19.87 -6.33
CA ARG A 589 -10.59 -21.09 -5.92
C ARG A 589 -9.82 -22.38 -6.28
N LYS A 590 -9.11 -22.40 -7.39
CA LYS A 590 -8.20 -23.51 -7.72
C LYS A 590 -7.08 -23.61 -6.69
N ILE A 591 -6.44 -22.49 -6.36
CA ILE A 591 -5.40 -22.44 -5.31
C ILE A 591 -5.97 -22.96 -3.97
N LEU A 592 -7.19 -22.55 -3.58
CA LEU A 592 -7.79 -23.03 -2.34
C LEU A 592 -7.99 -24.55 -2.35
N ARG A 593 -8.50 -25.12 -3.44
CA ARG A 593 -8.64 -26.59 -3.57
C ARG A 593 -7.30 -27.31 -3.53
N ASP A 594 -6.28 -26.77 -4.18
CA ASP A 594 -4.92 -27.32 -4.14
C ASP A 594 -4.32 -27.28 -2.72
N LEU A 595 -4.79 -26.34 -1.87
CA LEU A 595 -4.44 -26.26 -0.45
C LEU A 595 -5.33 -27.19 0.43
N GLY A 596 -6.25 -27.94 -0.14
CA GLY A 596 -7.21 -28.76 0.61
C GLY A 596 -8.28 -27.94 1.35
N LEU A 597 -8.49 -26.69 0.93
CA LEU A 597 -9.46 -25.78 1.53
C LEU A 597 -10.68 -25.64 0.61
N GLU A 598 -11.88 -25.80 1.19
CA GLU A 598 -13.10 -25.49 0.46
C GLU A 598 -13.21 -23.98 0.23
N PRO A 599 -13.31 -23.53 -1.04
CA PRO A 599 -13.64 -22.15 -1.31
C PRO A 599 -14.98 -21.82 -0.67
N ARG A 600 -15.10 -20.68 -0.03
CA ARG A 600 -16.43 -20.24 0.43
C ARG A 600 -17.37 -20.21 -0.77
N GLU A 601 -18.40 -21.03 -0.73
CA GLU A 601 -19.52 -20.98 -1.64
C GLU A 601 -20.32 -19.69 -1.36
N GLY A 602 -19.82 -18.58 -1.87
CA GLY A 602 -20.70 -17.49 -2.21
C GLY A 602 -21.20 -17.77 -3.61
N GLU A 603 -22.51 -17.75 -3.83
CA GLU A 603 -23.05 -17.58 -5.19
C GLU A 603 -22.15 -16.59 -5.92
N GLN A 604 -21.59 -17.01 -7.07
CA GLN A 604 -20.88 -16.09 -7.94
C GLN A 604 -21.88 -15.05 -8.44
N GLN A 605 -22.13 -14.04 -7.63
CA GLN A 605 -22.84 -12.88 -8.10
C GLN A 605 -21.87 -12.14 -9.04
N LYS A 606 -21.77 -12.66 -10.27
CA LYS A 606 -20.97 -12.04 -11.33
C LYS A 606 -21.57 -10.66 -11.57
N ASP A 607 -20.74 -9.64 -11.58
CA ASP A 607 -21.17 -8.35 -12.09
C ASP A 607 -21.58 -8.53 -13.56
N VAL A 608 -22.80 -8.26 -13.88
CA VAL A 608 -23.41 -8.41 -15.20
C VAL A 608 -23.37 -7.05 -15.92
N PRO A 609 -23.13 -6.99 -17.23
CA PRO A 609 -23.24 -5.74 -17.97
C PRO A 609 -24.66 -5.19 -17.89
N ILE A 610 -24.77 -3.88 -17.70
CA ILE A 610 -26.04 -3.16 -17.83
C ILE A 610 -26.50 -3.25 -19.30
N PRO A 611 -27.79 -3.52 -19.59
CA PRO A 611 -28.30 -3.52 -20.96
C PRO A 611 -27.87 -2.27 -21.74
N ASP A 612 -27.39 -2.44 -22.97
CA ASP A 612 -26.83 -1.33 -23.75
C ASP A 612 -27.81 -0.19 -23.99
N SER A 613 -29.10 -0.51 -24.20
CA SER A 613 -30.18 0.46 -24.36
C SER A 613 -30.37 1.36 -23.12
N ILE A 614 -30.25 0.75 -21.93
CA ILE A 614 -30.33 1.48 -20.65
C ILE A 614 -29.02 2.22 -20.39
N ASN A 615 -27.87 1.55 -20.58
CA ASN A 615 -26.56 2.14 -20.29
C ASN A 615 -26.27 3.41 -21.10
N ARG A 616 -26.73 3.49 -22.35
CA ARG A 616 -26.66 4.72 -23.18
C ARG A 616 -27.44 5.89 -22.58
N LYS A 617 -28.48 5.61 -21.81
CA LYS A 617 -29.35 6.62 -21.16
C LYS A 617 -28.88 6.99 -19.76
N LEU A 618 -27.93 6.22 -19.17
CA LEU A 618 -27.39 6.51 -17.86
C LEU A 618 -26.18 7.46 -17.94
N ARG A 619 -26.24 8.51 -17.16
CA ARG A 619 -25.13 9.45 -16.97
C ARG A 619 -24.67 9.42 -15.52
N VAL A 620 -23.55 8.78 -15.26
CA VAL A 620 -22.97 8.72 -13.91
C VAL A 620 -22.00 9.87 -13.69
N CYS A 621 -22.30 10.74 -12.72
CA CYS A 621 -21.42 11.86 -12.40
C CYS A 621 -20.19 11.38 -11.62
N PRO A 622 -18.99 11.90 -11.92
CA PRO A 622 -17.77 11.56 -11.18
C PRO A 622 -17.91 11.91 -9.69
N ILE A 623 -17.43 11.00 -8.83
CA ILE A 623 -17.40 11.25 -7.39
C ILE A 623 -16.31 12.29 -7.09
N PRO A 624 -16.62 13.38 -6.37
CA PRO A 624 -15.63 14.41 -6.05
C PRO A 624 -14.46 13.87 -5.25
N ARG A 625 -13.30 14.52 -5.38
CA ARG A 625 -12.13 14.25 -4.54
C ARG A 625 -12.25 14.97 -3.19
N ASN A 626 -11.48 14.51 -2.22
CA ASN A 626 -11.41 15.09 -0.87
C ASN A 626 -12.79 15.16 -0.19
N VAL A 627 -13.47 14.01 -0.15
CA VAL A 627 -14.77 13.83 0.53
C VAL A 627 -14.68 12.76 1.64
N ASN A 628 -13.52 12.63 2.26
CA ASN A 628 -13.33 11.74 3.41
C ASN A 628 -14.21 12.21 4.58
N PRO A 629 -14.97 11.31 5.25
CA PRO A 629 -15.85 11.68 6.36
C PRO A 629 -15.13 12.38 7.52
N GLU A 630 -13.95 11.92 7.87
CA GLU A 630 -13.18 12.43 9.03
C GLU A 630 -12.47 13.75 8.75
N HIS A 631 -11.97 13.94 7.51
CA HIS A 631 -11.08 15.07 7.20
C HIS A 631 -11.72 16.18 6.35
N ASN A 632 -12.91 15.95 5.79
CA ASN A 632 -13.55 16.90 4.87
C ASN A 632 -15.04 17.14 5.19
N LYS A 633 -15.38 17.21 6.45
CA LYS A 633 -16.76 17.35 6.93
C LYS A 633 -17.47 18.56 6.32
N GLU A 634 -16.85 19.72 6.36
CA GLU A 634 -17.41 20.97 5.79
C GLU A 634 -17.65 20.87 4.29
N ARG A 635 -16.72 20.28 3.55
CA ARG A 635 -16.86 20.09 2.11
C ARG A 635 -17.98 19.11 1.75
N ARG A 636 -18.18 18.08 2.55
CA ARG A 636 -19.31 17.16 2.40
C ARG A 636 -20.63 17.87 2.69
N LEU A 637 -20.68 18.67 3.73
CA LEU A 637 -21.85 19.45 4.11
C LEU A 637 -22.22 20.44 3.00
N ALA A 638 -21.26 21.22 2.50
CA ALA A 638 -21.47 22.15 1.38
C ALA A 638 -22.00 21.44 0.13
N ARG A 639 -21.50 20.23 -0.17
CA ARG A 639 -21.99 19.43 -1.28
C ARG A 639 -23.42 18.91 -1.03
N ALA A 640 -23.71 18.45 0.17
CA ALA A 640 -25.06 18.00 0.53
C ALA A 640 -26.06 19.15 0.36
N ARG A 641 -25.77 20.34 0.86
CA ARG A 641 -26.58 21.55 0.66
C ARG A 641 -26.85 21.81 -0.82
N ALA A 642 -25.78 21.89 -1.60
CA ALA A 642 -25.91 22.18 -3.02
C ALA A 642 -26.75 21.13 -3.76
N LEU A 643 -26.65 19.84 -3.41
CA LEU A 643 -27.43 18.78 -4.04
C LEU A 643 -28.87 18.79 -3.58
N VAL A 644 -29.17 19.01 -2.31
CA VAL A 644 -30.52 19.13 -1.76
C VAL A 644 -31.25 20.31 -2.41
N ASP A 645 -30.61 21.50 -2.46
CA ASP A 645 -31.23 22.69 -3.05
C ASP A 645 -31.44 22.60 -4.56
N PHE A 646 -30.54 21.93 -5.27
CA PHE A 646 -30.65 21.75 -6.72
C PHE A 646 -31.67 20.68 -7.08
N HIS A 647 -31.85 19.63 -6.27
CA HIS A 647 -32.68 18.48 -6.57
C HIS A 647 -33.98 18.40 -5.75
N ALA A 648 -34.41 19.49 -5.13
CA ALA A 648 -35.69 19.58 -4.41
C ALA A 648 -36.95 19.47 -5.30
N ARG A 649 -36.74 19.38 -6.61
CA ARG A 649 -37.84 19.33 -7.63
C ARG A 649 -38.25 17.89 -7.95
N GLU A 650 -39.34 17.73 -8.65
CA GLU A 650 -39.81 16.43 -9.15
C GLU A 650 -38.77 15.71 -10.02
N GLY A 651 -38.76 14.39 -9.97
CA GLY A 651 -37.89 13.53 -10.77
C GLY A 651 -36.54 13.13 -10.08
N ALA A 652 -36.18 13.71 -8.95
CA ALA A 652 -35.04 13.22 -8.17
C ALA A 652 -35.46 12.16 -7.14
N ILE A 653 -34.66 11.11 -7.00
CA ILE A 653 -34.91 9.98 -6.08
C ILE A 653 -33.65 9.72 -5.24
N TYR A 654 -33.84 9.68 -3.92
CA TYR A 654 -32.83 9.20 -2.97
C TYR A 654 -32.98 7.70 -2.79
N VAL A 655 -31.85 6.99 -2.72
CA VAL A 655 -31.81 5.54 -2.52
C VAL A 655 -30.92 5.18 -1.35
N ASP A 656 -31.29 4.13 -0.62
CA ASP A 656 -30.53 3.59 0.51
C ASP A 656 -30.84 2.12 0.74
N ALA A 657 -29.96 1.41 1.44
CA ALA A 657 -30.08 0.01 1.81
C ALA A 657 -29.68 -0.23 3.27
N ALA A 658 -30.45 -1.04 3.99
CA ALA A 658 -30.20 -1.42 5.38
C ALA A 658 -30.20 -2.94 5.56
N GLU A 659 -29.24 -3.46 6.31
CA GLU A 659 -29.14 -4.88 6.63
C GLU A 659 -30.24 -5.33 7.58
N TYR A 660 -30.85 -6.50 7.34
CA TYR A 660 -31.84 -7.08 8.23
C TYR A 660 -31.19 -7.51 9.55
N ARG A 661 -31.82 -7.14 10.68
CA ARG A 661 -31.37 -7.57 12.01
C ARG A 661 -31.51 -9.10 12.13
N GLY A 662 -30.39 -9.77 12.40
CA GLY A 662 -30.35 -11.22 12.55
C GLY A 662 -30.06 -12.01 11.26
N SER A 663 -29.92 -11.37 10.11
CA SER A 663 -29.52 -12.01 8.86
C SER A 663 -28.42 -11.21 8.20
N SER A 664 -27.20 -11.77 8.12
CA SER A 664 -26.08 -11.13 7.43
C SER A 664 -26.16 -11.20 5.91
N ASP A 665 -27.19 -11.79 5.34
CA ASP A 665 -27.32 -12.13 3.93
C ASP A 665 -28.51 -11.45 3.24
N ALA A 666 -29.18 -10.51 3.90
CA ALA A 666 -30.34 -9.82 3.33
C ALA A 666 -30.36 -8.32 3.70
N TYR A 667 -30.80 -7.53 2.75
CA TYR A 667 -30.94 -6.08 2.87
C TYR A 667 -32.35 -5.65 2.44
N ALA A 668 -32.89 -4.64 3.14
CA ALA A 668 -34.02 -3.87 2.67
C ALA A 668 -33.50 -2.70 1.85
N VAL A 669 -34.03 -2.49 0.65
CA VAL A 669 -33.66 -1.40 -0.25
C VAL A 669 -34.85 -0.51 -0.51
N VAL A 670 -34.65 0.79 -0.59
CA VAL A 670 -35.71 1.80 -0.77
C VAL A 670 -35.32 2.86 -1.78
N ALA A 671 -36.33 3.39 -2.46
CA ALA A 671 -36.25 4.56 -3.32
C ALA A 671 -37.28 5.60 -2.83
N VAL A 672 -36.81 6.80 -2.47
CA VAL A 672 -37.59 7.88 -1.86
C VAL A 672 -37.57 9.10 -2.76
N GLY A 673 -38.76 9.66 -3.08
CA GLY A 673 -38.88 10.86 -3.90
C GLY A 673 -38.34 12.11 -3.20
N ALA A 674 -37.54 12.93 -3.88
CA ALA A 674 -36.93 14.12 -3.30
C ALA A 674 -37.92 15.26 -3.02
N SER A 675 -39.05 15.34 -3.76
CA SER A 675 -40.06 16.38 -3.57
C SER A 675 -41.06 16.11 -2.45
N THR A 676 -41.33 14.83 -2.17
CA THR A 676 -42.38 14.42 -1.22
C THR A 676 -41.85 13.70 0.02
N GLY A 677 -40.62 13.18 -0.02
CA GLY A 677 -40.10 12.29 1.02
C GLY A 677 -40.81 10.94 1.10
N ALA A 678 -41.72 10.65 0.18
CA ALA A 678 -42.49 9.39 0.15
C ALA A 678 -41.67 8.26 -0.46
N THR A 679 -41.79 7.08 0.12
CA THR A 679 -41.20 5.86 -0.46
C THR A 679 -41.93 5.49 -1.73
N LYS A 680 -41.29 5.53 -2.87
CA LYS A 680 -41.83 5.16 -4.18
C LYS A 680 -41.78 3.64 -4.39
N THR A 681 -40.66 3.03 -4.05
CA THR A 681 -40.47 1.59 -4.22
C THR A 681 -39.55 1.08 -3.10
N ALA A 682 -39.81 -0.15 -2.67
CA ALA A 682 -38.98 -0.86 -1.71
C ALA A 682 -38.94 -2.34 -2.08
N ALA A 683 -37.82 -3.00 -1.77
CA ALA A 683 -37.64 -4.43 -1.98
C ALA A 683 -36.73 -5.03 -0.93
N SER A 684 -36.75 -6.37 -0.81
CA SER A 684 -35.76 -7.12 -0.07
C SER A 684 -34.81 -7.82 -1.03
N VAL A 685 -33.51 -7.76 -0.72
CA VAL A 685 -32.45 -8.32 -1.57
C VAL A 685 -31.62 -9.28 -0.75
N ARG A 686 -31.37 -10.48 -1.26
CA ARG A 686 -30.48 -11.45 -0.65
C ARG A 686 -29.05 -11.23 -1.15
N THR A 687 -28.22 -10.65 -0.33
CA THR A 687 -26.79 -10.39 -0.60
C THR A 687 -26.04 -10.18 0.69
N ARG A 688 -24.73 -10.50 0.69
CA ARG A 688 -23.82 -10.24 1.81
C ARG A 688 -23.17 -8.86 1.74
N GLU A 689 -23.24 -8.20 0.60
CA GLU A 689 -22.50 -6.97 0.33
C GLU A 689 -23.44 -5.77 0.24
N ALA A 690 -23.32 -4.85 1.17
CA ALA A 690 -24.12 -3.62 1.21
C ALA A 690 -24.15 -2.87 -0.13
N HIS A 691 -23.02 -2.79 -0.84
CA HIS A 691 -22.96 -2.05 -2.10
C HIS A 691 -23.80 -2.68 -3.22
N ARG A 692 -24.04 -4.01 -3.18
CA ARG A 692 -24.93 -4.70 -4.14
C ARG A 692 -26.40 -4.41 -3.86
N ALA A 693 -26.76 -4.32 -2.58
CA ALA A 693 -28.07 -3.87 -2.19
C ALA A 693 -28.33 -2.45 -2.67
N GLU A 694 -27.34 -1.57 -2.54
CA GLU A 694 -27.38 -0.21 -3.08
C GLU A 694 -27.49 -0.16 -4.63
N GLU A 695 -26.84 -1.09 -5.33
CA GLU A 695 -27.00 -1.23 -6.78
C GLU A 695 -28.43 -1.57 -7.18
N VAL A 696 -29.08 -2.44 -6.40
CA VAL A 696 -30.50 -2.77 -6.60
C VAL A 696 -31.39 -1.56 -6.30
N ALA A 697 -31.10 -0.80 -5.25
CA ALA A 697 -31.83 0.43 -4.93
C ALA A 697 -31.74 1.46 -6.07
N ILE A 698 -30.54 1.61 -6.68
CA ILE A 698 -30.37 2.45 -7.88
C ILE A 698 -31.18 1.89 -9.06
N ALA A 699 -31.16 0.56 -9.28
CA ALA A 699 -31.91 -0.07 -10.37
C ALA A 699 -33.43 0.15 -10.22
N LEU A 700 -33.97 0.06 -9.01
CA LEU A 700 -35.37 0.36 -8.71
C LEU A 700 -35.72 1.82 -9.03
N ALA A 701 -34.85 2.78 -8.65
CA ALA A 701 -35.06 4.19 -8.96
C ALA A 701 -34.94 4.45 -10.47
N VAL A 702 -34.00 3.81 -11.15
CA VAL A 702 -33.87 3.92 -12.62
C VAL A 702 -35.10 3.35 -13.33
N SER A 703 -35.75 2.35 -12.77
CA SER A 703 -37.00 1.76 -13.37
C SER A 703 -38.23 2.65 -13.21
N ASP A 704 -38.23 3.65 -12.34
CA ASP A 704 -39.31 4.63 -12.21
C ASP A 704 -39.32 5.56 -13.46
N PRO A 705 -40.38 5.58 -14.25
CA PRO A 705 -40.47 6.40 -15.48
C PRO A 705 -40.24 7.89 -15.22
N GLY A 706 -40.65 8.39 -14.05
CA GLY A 706 -40.51 9.79 -13.64
C GLY A 706 -39.11 10.14 -13.11
N CYS A 707 -38.21 9.18 -12.96
CA CYS A 707 -36.86 9.44 -12.42
C CYS A 707 -35.98 10.14 -13.47
N THR A 708 -35.44 11.29 -13.11
CA THR A 708 -34.41 12.02 -13.89
C THR A 708 -33.04 12.00 -13.21
N THR A 709 -33.02 11.90 -11.88
CA THR A 709 -31.78 11.89 -11.10
C THR A 709 -31.86 10.91 -9.93
N VAL A 710 -30.84 10.07 -9.76
CA VAL A 710 -30.66 9.19 -8.61
C VAL A 710 -29.55 9.74 -7.72
N LEU A 711 -29.83 9.86 -6.42
CA LEU A 711 -28.90 10.28 -5.38
C LEU A 711 -28.62 9.09 -4.46
N CYS A 712 -27.38 8.60 -4.47
CA CYS A 712 -26.95 7.41 -3.71
C CYS A 712 -25.69 7.73 -2.91
N ASP A 713 -25.61 7.28 -1.68
CA ASP A 713 -24.45 7.54 -0.83
C ASP A 713 -23.37 6.44 -0.91
N SER A 714 -23.68 5.30 -1.52
CA SER A 714 -22.72 4.23 -1.78
C SER A 714 -21.76 4.58 -2.92
N ARG A 715 -20.50 4.84 -2.55
CA ARG A 715 -19.44 5.15 -3.54
C ARG A 715 -19.14 3.97 -4.46
N THR A 716 -19.28 2.75 -3.95
CA THR A 716 -19.01 1.51 -4.71
C THR A 716 -20.10 1.26 -5.72
N ALA A 717 -21.37 1.35 -5.33
CA ALA A 717 -22.50 1.20 -6.25
C ALA A 717 -22.44 2.22 -7.39
N VAL A 718 -22.24 3.50 -7.07
CA VAL A 718 -22.11 4.56 -8.09
C VAL A 718 -20.93 4.30 -9.05
N LYS A 719 -19.80 3.78 -8.56
CA LYS A 719 -18.66 3.40 -9.41
C LYS A 719 -18.97 2.21 -10.31
N ASN A 720 -19.72 1.23 -9.82
CA ASN A 720 -20.07 0.05 -10.60
C ASN A 720 -21.03 0.41 -11.73
N TYR A 721 -22.02 1.28 -11.48
CA TYR A 721 -22.84 1.88 -12.54
C TYR A 721 -21.99 2.66 -13.55
N ALA A 722 -20.99 3.42 -13.10
CA ALA A 722 -20.05 4.11 -13.99
C ALA A 722 -19.22 3.14 -14.85
N LYS A 723 -18.98 1.92 -14.36
CA LYS A 723 -18.29 0.84 -15.12
C LYS A 723 -19.23 0.09 -16.06
N GLY A 724 -20.52 0.41 -16.06
CA GLY A 724 -21.53 -0.28 -16.87
C GLY A 724 -21.78 -1.73 -16.46
N ARG A 725 -21.47 -2.10 -15.21
CA ARG A 725 -21.68 -3.46 -14.67
C ARG A 725 -22.21 -3.38 -13.24
N VAL A 726 -23.20 -4.19 -12.95
CA VAL A 726 -23.88 -4.25 -11.66
C VAL A 726 -24.16 -5.70 -11.27
N CYS A 727 -24.64 -5.95 -10.06
CA CYS A 727 -25.04 -7.28 -9.64
C CYS A 727 -26.19 -7.83 -10.52
N SER A 728 -26.32 -9.15 -10.55
CA SER A 728 -27.32 -9.86 -11.36
C SER A 728 -28.75 -9.41 -11.07
N GLU A 729 -29.08 -9.11 -9.82
CA GLU A 729 -30.38 -8.65 -9.37
C GLU A 729 -30.68 -7.25 -9.93
N ALA A 730 -29.74 -6.33 -9.84
CA ALA A 730 -29.86 -4.99 -10.41
C ALA A 730 -29.99 -5.04 -11.95
N ALA A 731 -29.18 -5.86 -12.62
CA ALA A 731 -29.24 -6.04 -14.05
C ALA A 731 -30.60 -6.59 -14.51
N ARG A 732 -31.16 -7.56 -13.78
CA ARG A 732 -32.50 -8.12 -14.08
C ARG A 732 -33.61 -7.08 -13.95
N ILE A 733 -33.53 -6.18 -12.97
CA ILE A 733 -34.47 -5.05 -12.83
C ILE A 733 -34.32 -4.10 -13.99
N LEU A 734 -33.10 -3.79 -14.42
CA LEU A 734 -32.80 -2.91 -15.54
C LEU A 734 -33.27 -3.51 -16.89
N HIS A 735 -33.17 -4.83 -17.08
CA HIS A 735 -33.76 -5.50 -18.25
C HIS A 735 -35.26 -5.33 -18.33
N LYS A 736 -35.98 -5.49 -17.20
CA LYS A 736 -37.43 -5.21 -17.18
C LYS A 736 -37.76 -3.74 -17.47
N ALA A 737 -36.88 -2.82 -17.06
CA ALA A 737 -37.02 -1.39 -17.40
C ALA A 737 -36.80 -1.11 -18.89
N GLU A 738 -36.00 -1.91 -19.59
CA GLU A 738 -35.84 -1.90 -21.05
C GLU A 738 -37.14 -2.24 -21.76
N ASP A 739 -37.83 -3.33 -21.31
CA ASP A 739 -39.10 -3.81 -21.86
C ASP A 739 -40.20 -2.73 -21.76
N ILE A 740 -40.18 -1.89 -20.74
CA ILE A 740 -41.13 -0.77 -20.53
C ILE A 740 -40.87 0.43 -21.45
N GLY A 741 -39.81 0.38 -22.26
CA GLY A 741 -39.53 1.40 -23.28
C GLY A 741 -39.09 2.75 -22.76
N ARG A 742 -38.29 2.81 -21.68
CA ARG A 742 -37.77 4.07 -21.12
C ARG A 742 -37.11 4.94 -22.19
N THR A 743 -37.57 6.19 -22.34
CA THR A 743 -37.06 7.15 -23.33
C THR A 743 -36.15 8.22 -22.73
N SER A 744 -36.25 8.54 -21.43
CA SER A 744 -35.54 9.64 -20.77
C SER A 744 -34.16 9.23 -20.21
N ALA A 745 -33.19 10.16 -20.27
CA ALA A 745 -31.89 10.00 -19.64
C ALA A 745 -31.98 10.14 -18.12
N VAL A 746 -31.19 9.34 -17.39
CA VAL A 746 -31.09 9.39 -15.92
C VAL A 746 -29.67 9.73 -15.48
N VAL A 747 -29.58 10.67 -14.56
CA VAL A 747 -28.28 11.08 -13.96
C VAL A 747 -28.10 10.44 -12.60
N ILE A 748 -27.02 9.67 -12.41
CA ILE A 748 -26.66 9.09 -11.12
C ILE A 748 -25.58 9.95 -10.46
N LYS A 749 -25.82 10.40 -9.24
CA LYS A 749 -24.91 11.25 -8.46
C LYS A 749 -24.64 10.66 -7.09
N TRP A 750 -23.38 10.72 -6.67
CA TRP A 750 -23.01 10.38 -5.30
C TRP A 750 -23.43 11.48 -4.33
N PHE A 751 -24.11 11.12 -3.25
CA PHE A 751 -24.53 11.97 -2.14
C PHE A 751 -23.72 11.67 -0.87
N PRO A 752 -23.35 12.66 -0.02
CA PRO A 752 -22.66 12.40 1.24
C PRO A 752 -23.60 11.81 2.31
N ALA A 753 -23.27 10.61 2.85
CA ALA A 753 -24.02 9.99 3.93
C ALA A 753 -23.96 10.78 5.25
N HIS A 754 -25.00 10.67 6.09
CA HIS A 754 -25.07 11.18 7.47
C HIS A 754 -24.80 12.66 7.61
N MET A 755 -25.49 13.49 6.84
CA MET A 755 -25.36 14.94 6.91
C MET A 755 -26.46 15.63 7.74
N GLY A 756 -27.46 14.89 8.23
CA GLY A 756 -28.63 15.40 8.95
C GLY A 756 -29.78 15.82 8.01
N SER A 757 -30.99 15.94 8.55
CA SER A 757 -32.19 16.33 7.79
C SER A 757 -32.18 17.81 7.36
N ASP A 758 -31.67 18.70 8.21
CA ASP A 758 -31.74 20.15 8.09
C ASP A 758 -30.46 20.75 7.51
N VAL A 759 -30.09 20.31 6.31
CA VAL A 759 -28.84 20.72 5.67
C VAL A 759 -28.99 22.01 4.86
N SER A 760 -30.20 22.27 4.33
CA SER A 760 -30.46 23.38 3.42
C SER A 760 -30.78 24.67 4.19
N GLU A 761 -30.17 25.79 3.80
CA GLU A 761 -30.52 27.13 4.29
C GLU A 761 -31.86 27.65 3.67
N ARG A 762 -32.37 26.98 2.64
CA ARG A 762 -33.61 27.30 1.95
C ARG A 762 -34.82 26.51 2.46
N GLY A 763 -34.64 25.73 3.52
CA GLY A 763 -35.74 24.93 4.10
C GLY A 763 -36.03 23.61 3.36
N ASN A 764 -35.23 23.23 2.36
CA ASN A 764 -35.38 21.95 1.68
C ASN A 764 -34.89 20.80 2.56
N VAL A 765 -35.65 19.70 2.66
CA VAL A 765 -35.34 18.55 3.50
C VAL A 765 -34.35 17.61 2.79
N ASN A 766 -33.36 17.11 3.53
CA ASN A 766 -32.45 16.07 3.05
C ASN A 766 -33.11 14.69 3.17
N HIS A 767 -33.72 14.21 2.10
CA HIS A 767 -34.39 12.91 2.07
C HIS A 767 -33.44 11.69 1.98
N ASN A 768 -32.11 11.86 2.01
CA ASN A 768 -31.19 10.73 2.22
C ASN A 768 -31.37 10.14 3.63
N GLU A 769 -31.57 10.98 4.64
CA GLU A 769 -31.87 10.50 6.00
C GLU A 769 -33.25 9.85 6.08
N THR A 770 -34.22 10.33 5.28
CA THR A 770 -35.55 9.68 5.16
C THR A 770 -35.42 8.30 4.53
N ALA A 771 -34.63 8.14 3.47
CA ALA A 771 -34.36 6.86 2.82
C ALA A 771 -33.70 5.87 3.78
N ASN A 772 -32.67 6.31 4.54
CA ASN A 772 -32.00 5.50 5.56
C ASN A 772 -33.00 5.06 6.66
N SER A 773 -33.84 5.98 7.15
CA SER A 773 -34.86 5.66 8.16
C SER A 773 -35.90 4.69 7.64
N ALA A 774 -36.34 4.85 6.39
CA ALA A 774 -37.31 3.95 5.73
C ALA A 774 -36.72 2.54 5.54
N ALA A 775 -35.47 2.44 5.05
CA ALA A 775 -34.79 1.15 4.90
C ALA A 775 -34.67 0.43 6.24
N ARG A 776 -34.23 1.14 7.29
CA ARG A 776 -34.15 0.57 8.67
C ARG A 776 -35.53 0.21 9.23
N GLY A 777 -36.55 1.00 8.96
CA GLY A 777 -37.94 0.70 9.36
C GLY A 777 -38.44 -0.61 8.78
N LEU A 778 -38.10 -0.91 7.52
CA LEU A 778 -38.45 -2.17 6.88
C LEU A 778 -37.72 -3.37 7.53
N THR A 779 -36.46 -3.21 7.92
CA THR A 779 -35.71 -4.29 8.57
C THR A 779 -36.29 -4.66 9.94
N ASN A 780 -36.89 -3.72 10.66
CA ASN A 780 -37.53 -3.98 11.95
C ASN A 780 -38.85 -4.80 11.82
N ARG A 781 -39.55 -4.69 10.68
CA ARG A 781 -40.79 -5.45 10.46
C ARG A 781 -40.58 -6.95 10.26
N ALA A 782 -39.42 -7.35 9.75
CA ALA A 782 -39.06 -8.73 9.47
C ALA A 782 -38.43 -9.47 10.69
N ALA A 783 -38.03 -8.72 11.73
CA ALA A 783 -37.37 -9.29 12.92
C ALA A 783 -38.28 -10.09 13.87
N ALA A 784 -39.57 -10.31 13.54
CA ALA A 784 -40.54 -10.96 14.41
C ALA A 784 -40.58 -12.50 14.34
N SER A 785 -39.74 -13.16 13.54
CA SER A 785 -39.67 -14.63 13.51
C SER A 785 -38.53 -15.14 14.37
N THR A 786 -38.86 -15.69 15.54
CA THR A 786 -37.93 -16.15 16.58
C THR A 786 -37.35 -17.56 16.33
N ALA A 787 -37.63 -18.22 15.21
CA ALA A 787 -37.28 -19.62 15.01
C ALA A 787 -35.82 -19.88 14.59
N ASP A 788 -35.10 -18.88 14.05
CA ASP A 788 -33.72 -19.07 13.55
C ASP A 788 -32.61 -18.48 14.45
N SER A 789 -32.96 -17.93 15.62
CA SER A 789 -31.97 -17.23 16.46
C SER A 789 -31.00 -18.16 17.19
N GLU A 790 -31.31 -19.43 17.38
CA GLU A 790 -30.46 -20.38 18.12
C GLU A 790 -29.27 -20.92 17.29
N CYS A 791 -29.41 -21.00 15.98
CA CYS A 791 -28.33 -21.49 15.13
C CYS A 791 -27.19 -20.43 14.94
N TRP A 792 -27.52 -19.14 15.00
CA TRP A 792 -26.61 -18.04 14.74
C TRP A 792 -25.83 -17.52 15.96
N SER A 793 -26.28 -17.86 17.17
CA SER A 793 -25.58 -17.49 18.41
C SER A 793 -24.28 -18.25 18.64
N ARG A 794 -23.99 -19.29 17.83
CA ARG A 794 -22.77 -20.11 17.96
C ARG A 794 -21.59 -19.66 17.12
N CYS A 795 -21.80 -18.78 16.12
CA CYS A 795 -20.67 -18.20 15.39
C CYS A 795 -20.12 -17.02 16.17
N SER A 796 -18.85 -17.07 16.54
CA SER A 796 -18.20 -15.94 17.23
C SER A 796 -18.20 -14.71 16.32
N ALA A 797 -18.26 -13.51 16.89
CA ALA A 797 -18.17 -12.26 16.11
C ALA A 797 -16.89 -12.20 15.24
N LYS A 798 -15.86 -12.96 15.61
CA LYS A 798 -14.61 -13.11 14.89
C LYS A 798 -14.78 -13.87 13.56
N ASP A 799 -15.62 -14.91 13.53
CA ASP A 799 -15.80 -15.77 12.35
C ASP A 799 -16.51 -15.05 11.18
N LYS A 800 -17.13 -13.91 11.49
CA LYS A 800 -17.76 -13.02 10.48
C LYS A 800 -16.80 -12.01 9.85
N MET A 801 -15.59 -11.86 10.39
CA MET A 801 -14.62 -10.88 9.90
C MET A 801 -13.82 -11.45 8.72
N THR A 802 -13.84 -10.74 7.62
CA THR A 802 -13.20 -11.16 6.35
C THR A 802 -12.01 -10.30 5.96
N THR A 803 -11.87 -9.10 6.52
CA THR A 803 -10.80 -8.18 6.15
C THR A 803 -9.68 -8.15 7.18
N PHE A 804 -8.45 -7.97 6.70
CA PHE A 804 -7.27 -7.78 7.54
C PHE A 804 -7.47 -6.70 8.63
N ASN A 805 -8.02 -5.55 8.23
CA ASN A 805 -8.18 -4.41 9.14
C ASN A 805 -9.20 -4.69 10.26
N GLU A 806 -10.30 -5.37 9.96
CA GLU A 806 -11.31 -5.75 10.96
C GLU A 806 -10.71 -6.69 12.00
N ILE A 807 -10.02 -7.74 11.57
CA ILE A 807 -9.44 -8.75 12.47
C ILE A 807 -8.37 -8.13 13.38
N VAL A 808 -7.41 -7.37 12.84
CA VAL A 808 -6.38 -6.73 13.65
C VAL A 808 -6.96 -5.67 14.60
N LYS A 809 -8.02 -4.97 14.19
CA LYS A 809 -8.75 -4.02 15.04
C LYS A 809 -9.47 -4.75 16.18
N TRP A 810 -10.14 -5.85 15.88
CA TRP A 810 -10.83 -6.67 16.87
C TRP A 810 -9.89 -7.13 17.99
N TYR A 811 -8.74 -7.71 17.64
CA TYR A 811 -7.73 -8.12 18.62
C TYR A 811 -7.27 -6.97 19.51
N ARG A 812 -7.00 -5.80 18.93
CA ARG A 812 -6.57 -4.62 19.68
C ARG A 812 -7.65 -4.14 20.65
N LEU A 813 -8.90 -4.03 20.19
CA LEU A 813 -10.01 -3.54 21.00
C LEU A 813 -10.33 -4.48 22.16
N ASN A 814 -10.28 -5.81 21.95
CA ASN A 814 -10.53 -6.78 23.01
C ASN A 814 -9.48 -6.77 24.13
N ARG A 815 -8.25 -6.31 23.83
CA ARG A 815 -7.21 -6.13 24.84
C ARG A 815 -7.18 -4.75 25.46
N GLN A 816 -7.82 -3.79 24.84
CA GLN A 816 -7.76 -2.40 25.26
C GLN A 816 -8.55 -2.18 26.55
N THR A 817 -7.84 -2.01 27.65
CA THR A 817 -8.43 -1.64 28.95
C THR A 817 -8.23 -0.18 29.29
N MET A 818 -7.36 0.52 28.55
CA MET A 818 -6.99 1.92 28.78
C MET A 818 -7.25 2.78 27.53
N PRO A 819 -7.93 3.92 27.66
CA PRO A 819 -8.23 4.79 26.54
C PRO A 819 -6.96 5.46 25.98
N PRO A 820 -6.99 5.93 24.72
CA PRO A 820 -5.94 6.76 24.18
C PRO A 820 -5.90 8.14 24.87
N PRO A 821 -4.76 8.88 24.78
CA PRO A 821 -4.72 10.28 25.17
C PRO A 821 -5.73 11.09 24.35
N HIS A 822 -6.40 12.04 25.01
CA HIS A 822 -7.33 12.93 24.32
C HIS A 822 -6.58 13.80 23.27
N PRO A 823 -7.15 14.04 22.08
CA PRO A 823 -6.49 14.82 21.02
C PRO A 823 -6.11 16.26 21.42
N GLY A 824 -6.79 16.83 22.41
CA GLY A 824 -6.50 18.15 22.99
C GLY A 824 -5.21 18.21 23.81
N LEU A 825 -4.65 17.09 24.24
CA LEU A 825 -3.39 17.06 24.96
C LEU A 825 -2.21 17.37 24.03
N THR A 826 -1.23 18.10 24.55
CA THR A 826 0.06 18.29 23.88
C THR A 826 0.85 16.98 23.82
N ARG A 827 1.87 16.92 22.97
CA ARG A 827 2.74 15.73 22.89
C ARG A 827 3.35 15.36 24.25
N LYS A 828 3.79 16.34 25.02
CA LYS A 828 4.37 16.14 26.36
C LYS A 828 3.36 15.51 27.32
N GLU A 829 2.16 16.02 27.35
CA GLU A 829 1.06 15.54 28.19
C GLU A 829 0.62 14.14 27.80
N ALA A 830 0.44 13.89 26.50
CA ALA A 830 0.09 12.58 25.99
C ALA A 830 1.12 11.50 26.36
N VAL A 831 2.42 11.81 26.24
CA VAL A 831 3.50 10.88 26.63
C VAL A 831 3.47 10.62 28.15
N LEU A 832 3.29 11.65 28.96
CA LEU A 832 3.24 11.53 30.41
C LEU A 832 2.02 10.71 30.86
N TYR A 833 0.88 10.92 30.19
CA TYR A 833 -0.34 10.12 30.41
C TYR A 833 -0.10 8.63 30.08
N ARG A 834 0.54 8.32 28.97
CA ARG A 834 0.91 6.94 28.61
C ARG A 834 1.92 6.32 29.60
N GLN A 835 2.86 7.12 30.11
CA GLN A 835 3.79 6.67 31.15
C GLN A 835 3.06 6.37 32.46
N LEU A 836 2.06 7.16 32.82
CA LEU A 836 1.19 6.92 33.97
C LEU A 836 0.42 5.60 33.81
N GLN A 837 -0.28 5.40 32.68
CA GLN A 837 -1.02 4.19 32.37
C GLN A 837 -0.15 2.92 32.45
N THR A 838 1.08 3.01 31.99
CA THR A 838 2.00 1.86 31.95
C THR A 838 2.90 1.72 33.18
N GLY A 839 2.80 2.65 34.14
CA GLY A 839 3.68 2.66 35.31
C GLY A 839 5.16 2.89 34.98
N SER A 840 5.45 3.57 33.83
CA SER A 840 6.82 3.79 33.35
C SER A 840 7.25 5.25 33.48
N LEU A 841 6.74 5.96 34.51
CA LEU A 841 7.14 7.32 34.84
C LEU A 841 8.64 7.39 35.15
N LEU A 842 9.31 8.42 34.66
CA LEU A 842 10.74 8.62 34.90
C LEU A 842 10.95 9.20 36.31
N THR A 843 10.75 8.36 37.33
CA THR A 843 10.99 8.67 38.74
C THR A 843 12.50 8.61 39.04
N PRO A 844 12.98 9.19 40.16
CA PRO A 844 14.39 9.09 40.56
C PRO A 844 14.93 7.66 40.59
N VAL A 845 14.11 6.67 40.98
CA VAL A 845 14.49 5.25 40.95
C VAL A 845 14.81 4.78 39.54
N LEU A 846 14.00 5.12 38.54
CA LEU A 846 14.28 4.77 37.14
C LEU A 846 15.33 5.72 36.52
N ALA A 847 15.31 6.99 36.89
CA ALA A 847 16.23 7.99 36.39
C ALA A 847 17.70 7.71 36.79
N LYS A 848 17.92 7.15 37.97
CA LYS A 848 19.24 6.69 38.42
C LYS A 848 19.85 5.65 37.47
N HIS A 849 19.05 4.76 36.91
CA HIS A 849 19.54 3.76 35.95
C HIS A 849 19.68 4.32 34.53
N VAL A 850 18.83 5.27 34.12
CA VAL A 850 18.80 5.82 32.77
C VAL A 850 19.78 6.99 32.60
N CYS A 851 19.93 7.83 33.62
CA CYS A 851 20.74 9.04 33.64
C CYS A 851 21.50 9.17 34.97
N PRO A 852 22.43 8.28 35.30
CA PRO A 852 23.11 8.27 36.59
C PRO A 852 23.93 9.54 36.85
N SER A 853 24.40 10.22 35.81
CA SER A 853 25.12 11.48 35.92
C SER A 853 24.24 12.66 36.42
N VAL A 854 22.91 12.57 36.31
CA VAL A 854 21.96 13.61 36.74
C VAL A 854 21.27 13.19 38.04
N TYR A 855 20.97 11.93 38.20
CA TYR A 855 20.29 11.36 39.37
C TYR A 855 21.23 10.40 40.12
N ALA A 856 22.02 10.95 41.05
CA ALA A 856 22.96 10.12 41.84
C ALA A 856 22.23 9.26 42.90
N SER A 857 21.06 9.72 43.38
CA SER A 857 20.26 9.02 44.41
C SER A 857 18.88 8.65 43.91
N ASP A 858 18.34 7.54 44.37
CA ASP A 858 16.97 7.05 44.17
C ASP A 858 16.05 7.38 45.36
N VAL A 859 16.53 8.10 46.35
CA VAL A 859 15.75 8.51 47.53
C VAL A 859 14.88 9.70 47.21
N CYS A 860 13.68 9.75 47.81
CA CYS A 860 12.76 10.89 47.71
C CYS A 860 13.37 12.17 48.26
N ARG A 861 13.37 13.24 47.49
CA ARG A 861 13.94 14.53 47.89
C ARG A 861 13.09 15.31 48.91
N LEU A 862 11.82 14.94 49.06
CA LEU A 862 10.93 15.56 50.02
C LEU A 862 11.14 14.98 51.42
N CYS A 863 10.98 13.69 51.60
CA CYS A 863 11.11 13.03 52.92
C CYS A 863 12.55 12.59 53.23
N ALA A 864 13.43 12.50 52.25
CA ALA A 864 14.82 12.05 52.37
C ALA A 864 15.03 10.66 53.07
N LYS A 865 13.95 9.88 53.18
CA LYS A 865 13.94 8.60 53.89
C LYS A 865 13.69 7.40 52.95
N GLU A 866 12.72 7.51 52.07
CA GLU A 866 12.27 6.40 51.24
C GLU A 866 12.66 6.52 49.76
N ARG A 867 12.65 5.39 49.04
CA ARG A 867 12.91 5.40 47.62
C ARG A 867 11.81 6.12 46.82
N ALA A 868 12.18 7.00 45.92
CA ALA A 868 11.27 7.78 45.11
C ALA A 868 10.63 6.96 44.01
N THR A 869 9.85 5.93 44.36
CA THR A 869 9.01 5.15 43.44
C THR A 869 7.84 5.99 42.95
N ALA A 870 7.14 5.55 41.90
CA ALA A 870 5.94 6.26 41.42
C ALA A 870 4.86 6.33 42.49
N ALA A 871 4.60 5.24 43.23
CA ALA A 871 3.68 5.20 44.35
C ALA A 871 4.08 6.21 45.40
N HIS A 872 5.32 6.17 45.85
CA HIS A 872 5.78 7.05 46.90
C HIS A 872 5.66 8.55 46.53
N ILE A 873 6.12 8.98 45.36
CA ILE A 873 6.09 10.41 44.98
C ILE A 873 4.69 10.95 44.66
N LEU A 874 3.77 10.08 44.27
CA LEU A 874 2.42 10.47 43.88
C LEU A 874 1.43 10.47 45.08
N TRP A 875 1.60 9.54 46.06
CA TRP A 875 0.64 9.38 47.16
C TRP A 875 1.17 8.92 48.54
N ASP A 876 2.27 8.17 48.60
CA ASP A 876 2.75 7.59 49.88
C ASP A 876 3.67 8.52 50.67
N CYS A 877 4.22 9.59 50.07
CA CYS A 877 5.15 10.49 50.73
C CYS A 877 4.46 11.34 51.81
N SER A 878 4.90 11.20 53.05
CA SER A 878 4.32 11.94 54.22
C SER A 878 4.50 13.46 54.12
N ILE A 879 5.47 13.93 53.34
CA ILE A 879 5.78 15.39 53.21
C ILE A 879 5.25 15.92 51.85
N ASN A 880 4.51 15.14 51.09
CA ASN A 880 3.93 15.62 49.84
C ASN A 880 2.87 16.67 50.14
N PRO A 881 3.01 17.93 49.66
CA PRO A 881 2.01 18.98 49.95
C PRO A 881 0.67 18.58 49.31
N ARG A 882 -0.32 18.28 50.15
CA ARG A 882 -1.71 17.99 49.76
C ARG A 882 -2.56 19.18 50.20
N GLU A 883 -3.50 19.59 49.35
CA GLU A 883 -4.52 20.52 49.75
C GLU A 883 -5.43 19.88 50.80
N ALA A 884 -5.86 20.66 51.82
CA ALA A 884 -6.58 20.14 53.00
C ALA A 884 -7.93 19.44 52.66
N SER A 885 -8.50 19.73 51.51
CA SER A 885 -9.72 19.09 50.97
C SER A 885 -9.49 17.72 50.33
N GLU A 886 -8.27 17.32 50.09
CA GLU A 886 -7.93 16.09 49.30
C GLU A 886 -7.47 14.92 50.19
N LYS A 887 -7.83 14.88 51.46
CA LYS A 887 -7.42 13.79 52.38
C LYS A 887 -8.00 12.43 52.08
N THR A 888 -8.85 12.31 51.09
CA THR A 888 -9.48 11.07 50.70
C THR A 888 -9.01 10.58 49.29
N THR A 889 -8.14 9.59 49.27
CA THR A 889 -7.95 8.61 48.22
C THR A 889 -7.50 9.13 46.85
N ILE A 890 -6.24 9.61 46.76
CA ILE A 890 -5.57 9.91 45.48
C ILE A 890 -5.36 8.62 44.60
N PRO A 891 -5.00 7.44 45.14
CA PRO A 891 -4.75 6.28 44.31
C PRO A 891 -5.92 5.85 43.41
N PRO A 892 -7.18 5.73 43.90
CA PRO A 892 -8.33 5.35 43.09
C PRO A 892 -8.70 6.41 42.03
N GLN A 893 -8.46 7.69 42.30
CA GLN A 893 -8.79 8.76 41.38
C GLN A 893 -7.82 8.85 40.21
N LEU A 894 -6.51 8.71 40.44
CA LEU A 894 -5.53 8.64 39.36
C LEU A 894 -5.68 7.37 38.55
N GLU A 895 -5.96 6.25 39.17
CA GLU A 895 -6.25 5.01 38.48
C GLU A 895 -7.55 5.12 37.67
N ALA A 896 -8.61 5.71 38.20
CA ALA A 896 -9.82 6.04 37.48
C ALA A 896 -9.58 7.00 36.31
N ALA A 897 -8.72 8.00 36.49
CA ALA A 897 -8.35 8.94 35.43
C ALA A 897 -7.61 8.25 34.28
N THR A 898 -6.82 7.20 34.54
CA THR A 898 -6.16 6.43 33.46
C THR A 898 -7.13 5.66 32.60
N ARG A 899 -8.36 5.45 33.04
CA ARG A 899 -9.42 4.69 32.33
C ARG A 899 -10.51 5.59 31.73
N ARG A 900 -10.48 6.89 31.93
CA ARG A 900 -11.46 7.85 31.40
C ARG A 900 -10.96 8.53 30.12
N TYR A 901 -11.88 8.73 29.17
CA TYR A 901 -11.61 9.40 27.90
C TYR A 901 -12.24 10.80 27.88
N ASP A 902 -11.84 11.66 28.81
CA ASP A 902 -12.20 13.08 28.80
C ASP A 902 -10.96 13.95 29.01
N GLN A 903 -10.96 15.13 28.38
CA GLN A 903 -9.78 16.01 28.36
C GLN A 903 -9.41 16.51 29.73
N ASP A 904 -10.39 16.95 30.50
CA ASP A 904 -10.16 17.62 31.78
C ASP A 904 -9.61 16.65 32.84
N THR A 905 -10.18 15.45 32.92
CA THR A 905 -9.68 14.42 33.84
C THR A 905 -8.25 13.99 33.48
N GLN A 906 -7.97 13.77 32.15
CA GLN A 906 -6.63 13.42 31.71
C GLN A 906 -5.62 14.55 31.97
N LEU A 907 -6.00 15.82 31.73
CA LEU A 907 -5.14 16.96 31.91
C LEU A 907 -4.82 17.19 33.42
N LYS A 908 -5.82 17.09 34.31
CA LYS A 908 -5.62 17.17 35.77
C LYS A 908 -4.66 16.08 36.25
N ALA A 909 -4.85 14.85 35.82
CA ALA A 909 -3.95 13.74 36.20
C ALA A 909 -2.51 13.99 35.75
N VAL A 910 -2.31 14.47 34.51
CA VAL A 910 -1.00 14.79 33.95
C VAL A 910 -0.35 15.96 34.67
N GLN A 911 -1.11 16.98 35.07
CA GLN A 911 -0.60 18.12 35.84
C GLN A 911 -0.12 17.71 37.26
N GLN A 912 -0.87 16.86 37.94
CA GLN A 912 -0.46 16.28 39.24
C GLN A 912 0.83 15.47 39.12
N VAL A 913 0.89 14.60 38.13
CA VAL A 913 2.10 13.81 37.90
C VAL A 913 3.30 14.67 37.50
N SER A 914 3.11 15.69 36.67
CA SER A 914 4.17 16.62 36.28
C SER A 914 4.71 17.40 37.51
N ALA A 915 3.84 17.91 38.36
CA ALA A 915 4.21 18.62 39.59
C ALA A 915 4.97 17.71 40.57
N ALA A 916 4.53 16.45 40.74
CA ALA A 916 5.22 15.48 41.58
C ALA A 916 6.63 15.16 41.06
N LEU A 917 6.78 14.94 39.76
CA LEU A 917 8.08 14.68 39.14
C LEU A 917 9.00 15.92 39.20
N GLU A 918 8.48 17.12 39.03
CA GLU A 918 9.27 18.35 39.09
C GLU A 918 9.86 18.59 40.50
N ARG A 919 9.13 18.27 41.56
CA ARG A 919 9.63 18.32 42.92
C ARG A 919 10.81 17.40 43.21
N GLN A 920 10.97 16.37 42.40
CA GLN A 920 12.06 15.37 42.51
C GLN A 920 13.28 15.72 41.62
N ARG A 921 13.25 16.81 40.82
CA ARG A 921 14.39 17.20 39.97
C ARG A 921 15.55 17.78 40.80
N PRO A 922 16.83 17.52 40.45
CA PRO A 922 17.98 18.16 41.02
C PRO A 922 17.93 19.68 40.83
N ARG A 923 18.22 20.45 41.87
CA ARG A 923 18.36 21.89 41.76
C ARG A 923 19.70 22.25 41.12
N GLU A 924 19.74 23.20 40.18
CA GLU A 924 20.96 23.59 39.42
C GLU A 924 22.06 24.27 40.31
N THR A 925 21.82 24.46 41.61
CA THR A 925 22.73 25.15 42.54
C THR A 925 23.82 24.28 43.16
N GLU A 926 23.83 22.94 42.95
CA GLU A 926 24.86 22.06 43.52
C GLU A 926 26.10 21.90 42.64
N GLU A 927 26.19 22.56 41.47
CA GLU A 927 27.36 22.46 40.53
C GLU A 927 28.42 23.57 40.71
N LYS A 928 28.45 24.37 41.82
CA LYS A 928 29.53 25.36 42.06
C LYS A 928 30.58 24.81 42.99
N GLY A 929 31.19 23.70 42.64
CA GLY A 929 32.38 23.17 43.33
C GLY A 929 33.15 22.24 42.40
N GLY A 930 34.03 22.81 41.57
CA GLY A 930 35.17 22.10 40.99
C GLY A 930 34.92 21.47 39.62
N SER A 931 35.66 21.98 38.64
CA SER A 931 36.11 21.39 37.37
C SER A 931 35.11 21.20 36.24
N THR A 932 35.38 21.88 35.12
CA THR A 932 35.07 21.66 33.70
C THR A 932 33.75 20.96 33.35
N PRO A 933 32.91 21.53 32.49
CA PRO A 933 31.62 20.93 32.10
C PRO A 933 31.87 19.67 31.29
N ARG A 934 31.64 18.53 31.88
CA ARG A 934 31.61 17.24 31.19
C ARG A 934 30.36 17.15 30.30
N LYS A 935 30.58 16.62 29.09
CA LYS A 935 29.65 16.43 27.96
C LYS A 935 28.34 15.63 28.22
N GLY A 936 27.87 15.55 29.50
CA GLY A 936 26.73 14.67 29.86
C GLY A 936 25.33 15.31 29.82
N ALA A 937 25.22 16.61 30.00
CA ALA A 937 23.89 17.27 30.06
C ALA A 937 23.29 17.56 28.67
N ALA A 938 24.12 17.56 27.62
CA ALA A 938 23.68 17.75 26.24
C ALA A 938 23.11 16.48 25.61
N ALA A 939 23.25 15.29 26.23
CA ALA A 939 22.81 14.00 25.65
C ALA A 939 21.29 13.80 25.68
N LEU A 940 20.52 14.65 26.34
CA LEU A 940 19.04 14.63 26.26
C LEU A 940 18.46 15.56 25.19
N SER A 941 19.30 16.36 24.52
CA SER A 941 18.90 17.33 23.49
C SER A 941 19.58 17.11 22.12
N ASP A 942 20.47 16.13 21.97
CA ASP A 942 21.12 15.88 20.69
C ASP A 942 20.29 14.90 19.83
N PRO A 943 19.74 15.34 18.69
CA PRO A 943 18.98 14.47 17.80
C PRO A 943 19.86 13.45 17.05
N ARG A 944 21.17 13.36 17.30
CA ARG A 944 22.11 12.51 16.55
C ARG A 944 22.68 11.32 17.34
N LYS A 945 22.20 11.05 18.58
CA LYS A 945 22.53 9.83 19.31
C LYS A 945 21.32 8.99 19.66
#